data_11ac2f46af505003fd006e4c7296aee3
#
_entry.id   11ac2f46af505003fd006e4c7296aee3
#
_cell.length_a   1.000
_cell.length_b   1.000
_cell.length_c   1.000
_cell.angle_alpha   90.00
_cell.angle_beta   90.00
_cell.angle_gamma   90.00
#
_symmetry.space_group_name_H-M   'P 1'
#
loop_
_entity.id
_entity.type
_entity.pdbx_description
1 polymer ?
#
loop_
_entity_poly.entity_id
_entity_poly.type
_entity_poly.pdbx_seq_one_letter_code
_entity_poly.pdbx_strand_id
1 'polypeptide(L)'
;MRPSRWKWALILLLTLTALAPMGVWSHHADGEADRSLFNSEHYDFVKYSRFDEILKDLKQNPRVTVRQQGTSAGGHPMYVVTVSEPGAEKNFARYQRIRKQMLNNHLKADAWKEQNTEFKVPIMINGSIHGTEFVGSDAVLKLLDRFANGEDDTTRTILKESVLVFNLIANPDGRISATRFNAEGFDLNRDFITQSQPETQQMVDLITRWHPLVLLDLHGYVKFGGKTKPGLMEPCTPPHNPNYEYDLFSKWALDQAEAMEGEVVKNRSLYESDLYRNMTGTYIPARDDTAGWDDYPPIFTPMYAMYHGSYAYTLEAPTNDWDGVRWHVDAVMGALKFTVQNKNEMLEDQLEMFRRGIRFNHPHHPEEFFPQAYILPVDPENPGATRRAVNHLIDNDIRVEKARTGFSAGGVDYPSGTYIVPMDQAKAGLANTMLWEGEDISEKTPAMYDISAWSLPQLWGFQADPINAELDVTTTPVKRAENTGSLQGNGPYRIPNQSVEAVTMVNRLLQEGVAVYRDRQGDFYVRDSGPKVLRAVRESGLTLNTAELPKETEPVESMNVAILKDGGTDKSQSHAGTRHALERMGFRVTELHPRTVAEKGLEGYDVFVYAGTSKLIRWDLSKANREFGLENEEQYRRLKEQLHAFVQAGGTYVAVGSAASEATVTLELSQVKVQTGGSNSNGIVQVDNADHPLTAGYEEEDLGFVYRPGWYTDTDSVTVAASYGNGNDFFQSGHWRGRNEAQGKPVIVREKNHPVVLIGLEPAFRGHTAYLYRYLSNAIWSG
;
A
#
# COMPACT_ATOMS: atom_id res chain seq x y z
N MET A 1 -28.56 -25.69 8.11
CA MET A 1 -29.20 -24.84 7.10
C MET A 1 -28.21 -24.70 5.96
N ARG A 2 -28.59 -24.96 4.73
CA ARG A 2 -27.63 -24.86 3.60
C ARG A 2 -27.23 -23.40 3.40
N PRO A 3 -25.92 -23.04 3.26
CA PRO A 3 -25.55 -21.67 2.92
C PRO A 3 -26.14 -21.34 1.54
N SER A 4 -26.75 -20.18 1.39
CA SER A 4 -27.40 -19.77 0.15
C SER A 4 -26.35 -19.70 -0.97
N ARG A 5 -26.69 -20.16 -2.17
CA ARG A 5 -25.85 -20.13 -3.37
C ARG A 5 -25.38 -18.70 -3.76
N TRP A 6 -25.89 -17.68 -3.12
CA TRP A 6 -25.58 -16.25 -3.34
C TRP A 6 -24.24 -15.80 -2.77
N LYS A 7 -23.76 -16.41 -1.68
CA LYS A 7 -22.44 -16.04 -1.09
C LYS A 7 -21.27 -16.25 -2.05
N TRP A 8 -21.35 -17.29 -2.88
CA TRP A 8 -20.34 -17.55 -3.90
C TRP A 8 -20.45 -16.64 -5.12
N ALA A 9 -21.66 -16.15 -5.43
CA ALA A 9 -21.86 -15.21 -6.51
C ALA A 9 -21.25 -13.82 -6.20
N LEU A 10 -21.23 -13.39 -4.94
CA LEU A 10 -20.65 -12.11 -4.55
C LEU A 10 -19.11 -12.11 -4.67
N ILE A 11 -18.47 -13.18 -4.18
CA ILE A 11 -17.00 -13.35 -4.31
C ILE A 11 -16.62 -13.55 -5.79
N LEU A 12 -17.43 -14.28 -6.54
CA LEU A 12 -17.22 -14.47 -7.99
C LEU A 12 -17.49 -13.17 -8.76
N LEU A 13 -18.45 -12.33 -8.34
CA LEU A 13 -18.75 -11.05 -9.00
C LEU A 13 -17.64 -10.02 -8.77
N LEU A 14 -17.06 -9.95 -7.57
CA LEU A 14 -15.90 -9.08 -7.29
C LEU A 14 -14.65 -9.51 -8.05
N THR A 15 -14.45 -10.82 -8.20
CA THR A 15 -13.39 -11.36 -9.06
C THR A 15 -13.73 -11.28 -10.55
N LEU A 16 -15.03 -11.31 -10.93
CA LEU A 16 -15.49 -11.20 -12.31
C LEU A 16 -15.66 -9.76 -12.79
N THR A 17 -16.00 -8.79 -11.93
CA THR A 17 -16.02 -7.36 -12.32
C THR A 17 -14.61 -6.81 -12.48
N ALA A 18 -13.62 -7.40 -11.78
CA ALA A 18 -12.21 -7.21 -12.11
C ALA A 18 -11.79 -8.00 -13.37
N LEU A 19 -12.63 -8.90 -13.92
CA LEU A 19 -12.50 -9.64 -15.16
C LEU A 19 -13.45 -9.13 -16.26
N ALA A 20 -14.11 -7.98 -16.10
CA ALA A 20 -14.64 -7.27 -17.27
C ALA A 20 -13.46 -7.13 -18.24
N PRO A 21 -13.62 -7.45 -19.52
CA PRO A 21 -12.54 -7.32 -20.48
C PRO A 21 -12.08 -5.86 -20.40
N MET A 22 -10.89 -5.63 -19.85
CA MET A 22 -10.20 -4.38 -20.03
C MET A 22 -10.01 -4.26 -21.53
N GLY A 23 -10.74 -3.37 -22.15
CA GLY A 23 -10.59 -3.06 -23.55
C GLY A 23 -9.12 -2.78 -23.82
N VAL A 24 -8.65 -3.27 -24.95
CA VAL A 24 -7.30 -3.02 -25.46
C VAL A 24 -7.09 -1.51 -25.50
N TRP A 25 -6.25 -1.03 -24.61
CA TRP A 25 -5.78 0.35 -24.61
C TRP A 25 -4.62 0.41 -25.60
N SER A 26 -4.88 0.92 -26.80
CA SER A 26 -3.82 1.27 -27.71
C SER A 26 -3.17 2.57 -27.20
N HIS A 27 -1.90 2.52 -26.84
CA HIS A 27 -1.10 3.72 -26.64
C HIS A 27 -0.92 4.41 -28.00
N HIS A 28 -1.79 5.35 -28.31
CA HIS A 28 -1.41 6.39 -29.25
C HIS A 28 -0.54 7.40 -28.50
N ALA A 29 0.56 7.80 -29.11
CA ALA A 29 1.59 8.66 -28.56
C ALA A 29 1.10 10.06 -28.08
N ASP A 30 -0.19 10.36 -28.19
CA ASP A 30 -0.81 11.65 -27.83
C ASP A 30 -1.91 11.52 -26.76
N GLY A 31 -2.00 10.43 -25.98
CA GLY A 31 -2.83 10.36 -24.76
C GLY A 31 -4.33 10.60 -24.95
N GLU A 32 -4.90 10.37 -26.13
CA GLU A 32 -6.36 10.36 -26.31
C GLU A 32 -6.91 9.03 -25.84
N ALA A 33 -7.57 9.02 -24.67
CA ALA A 33 -8.41 7.90 -24.26
C ALA A 33 -9.38 7.56 -25.41
N ASP A 34 -9.48 6.28 -25.76
CA ASP A 34 -10.40 5.83 -26.82
C ASP A 34 -11.82 6.25 -26.46
N ARG A 35 -12.31 7.26 -27.16
CA ARG A 35 -13.64 7.84 -26.93
C ARG A 35 -14.75 6.81 -27.07
N SER A 36 -14.55 5.73 -27.84
CA SER A 36 -15.54 4.68 -28.05
C SER A 36 -15.91 3.88 -26.82
N LEU A 37 -15.06 3.88 -25.79
CA LEU A 37 -15.30 3.15 -24.52
C LEU A 37 -15.99 3.98 -23.46
N PHE A 38 -16.05 5.32 -23.62
CA PHE A 38 -16.51 6.26 -22.59
C PHE A 38 -17.58 7.24 -23.11
N ASN A 39 -18.17 6.97 -24.25
CA ASN A 39 -19.18 7.85 -24.83
C ASN A 39 -20.46 7.81 -24.01
N SER A 40 -20.71 8.90 -23.29
CA SER A 40 -22.07 9.44 -23.24
C SER A 40 -22.25 10.36 -24.46
N GLU A 41 -23.35 10.29 -25.17
CA GLU A 41 -23.63 11.19 -26.32
C GLU A 41 -23.61 12.68 -25.94
N HIS A 42 -23.56 12.99 -24.65
CA HIS A 42 -23.78 14.31 -24.06
C HIS A 42 -22.66 14.82 -23.14
N TYR A 43 -21.61 14.00 -22.85
CA TYR A 43 -20.56 14.41 -21.92
C TYR A 43 -19.18 13.86 -22.29
N ASP A 44 -18.23 14.79 -22.49
CA ASP A 44 -16.81 14.49 -22.67
C ASP A 44 -16.06 14.71 -21.34
N PHE A 45 -15.34 13.71 -20.84
CA PHE A 45 -14.48 13.84 -19.67
C PHE A 45 -13.41 14.91 -19.84
N VAL A 46 -13.14 15.66 -18.77
CA VAL A 46 -12.14 16.72 -18.78
C VAL A 46 -10.75 16.10 -18.88
N LYS A 47 -10.01 16.44 -19.95
CA LYS A 47 -8.61 16.00 -20.10
C LYS A 47 -7.74 16.63 -19.01
N TYR A 48 -6.76 15.85 -18.49
CA TYR A 48 -5.84 16.34 -17.46
C TYR A 48 -5.14 17.65 -17.89
N SER A 49 -4.74 17.78 -19.13
CA SER A 49 -4.09 18.98 -19.68
C SER A 49 -4.90 20.28 -19.55
N ARG A 50 -6.20 20.19 -19.29
CA ARG A 50 -7.09 21.35 -19.07
C ARG A 50 -7.21 21.78 -17.62
N PHE A 51 -6.71 20.97 -16.68
CA PHE A 51 -6.87 21.30 -15.26
C PHE A 51 -6.15 22.60 -14.88
N ASP A 52 -4.98 22.88 -15.42
CA ASP A 52 -4.25 24.12 -15.14
C ASP A 52 -5.05 25.38 -15.56
N GLU A 53 -5.76 25.33 -16.70
CA GLU A 53 -6.62 26.41 -17.16
C GLU A 53 -7.80 26.61 -16.20
N ILE A 54 -8.51 25.52 -15.88
CA ILE A 54 -9.64 25.54 -14.95
C ILE A 54 -9.23 26.07 -13.57
N LEU A 55 -8.09 25.62 -13.06
CA LEU A 55 -7.56 26.07 -11.76
C LEU A 55 -7.14 27.53 -11.78
N LYS A 56 -6.63 28.03 -12.89
CA LYS A 56 -6.28 29.45 -13.05
C LYS A 56 -7.51 30.34 -12.94
N ASP A 57 -8.62 29.91 -13.51
CA ASP A 57 -9.90 30.65 -13.43
C ASP A 57 -10.49 30.57 -12.00
N LEU A 58 -10.48 29.39 -11.40
CA LEU A 58 -10.94 29.17 -10.03
C LEU A 58 -10.16 29.99 -8.99
N LYS A 59 -8.85 30.23 -9.19
CA LYS A 59 -8.02 31.06 -8.30
C LYS A 59 -8.51 32.52 -8.18
N GLN A 60 -9.31 33.00 -9.11
CA GLN A 60 -9.88 34.35 -9.05
C GLN A 60 -11.11 34.42 -8.12
N ASN A 61 -11.68 33.29 -7.74
CA ASN A 61 -12.86 33.24 -6.90
C ASN A 61 -12.50 33.44 -5.42
N PRO A 62 -13.13 34.38 -4.68
CA PRO A 62 -12.78 34.68 -3.30
C PRO A 62 -13.10 33.55 -2.30
N ARG A 63 -13.85 32.54 -2.69
CA ARG A 63 -14.14 31.33 -1.90
C ARG A 63 -13.06 30.24 -2.06
N VAL A 64 -12.17 30.36 -3.07
CA VAL A 64 -11.31 29.28 -3.53
C VAL A 64 -9.84 29.56 -3.25
N THR A 65 -9.15 28.56 -2.71
CA THR A 65 -7.68 28.55 -2.61
C THR A 65 -7.15 27.30 -3.30
N VAL A 66 -6.29 27.48 -4.29
CA VAL A 66 -5.64 26.40 -5.04
C VAL A 66 -4.16 26.28 -4.62
N ARG A 67 -3.75 25.07 -4.30
CA ARG A 67 -2.37 24.78 -3.93
C ARG A 67 -1.87 23.55 -4.69
N GLN A 68 -0.68 23.63 -5.28
CA GLN A 68 0.04 22.43 -5.68
C GLN A 68 0.58 21.75 -4.44
N GLN A 69 0.16 20.51 -4.20
CA GLN A 69 0.56 19.72 -3.04
C GLN A 69 1.93 19.07 -3.26
N GLY A 70 2.21 18.64 -4.49
CA GLY A 70 3.45 17.97 -4.88
C GLY A 70 3.36 17.49 -6.32
N THR A 71 4.07 16.40 -6.62
CA THR A 71 4.08 15.72 -7.91
C THR A 71 3.87 14.23 -7.75
N SER A 72 3.25 13.59 -8.75
CA SER A 72 3.12 12.13 -8.83
C SER A 72 4.46 11.46 -9.13
N ALA A 73 4.49 10.15 -9.11
CA ALA A 73 5.64 9.34 -9.51
C ALA A 73 6.08 9.63 -10.95
N GLY A 74 5.13 9.89 -11.86
CA GLY A 74 5.39 10.31 -13.25
C GLY A 74 5.75 11.78 -13.42
N GLY A 75 5.87 12.56 -12.32
CA GLY A 75 6.25 13.97 -12.35
C GLY A 75 5.11 14.95 -12.64
N HIS A 76 3.85 14.51 -12.62
CA HIS A 76 2.70 15.39 -12.88
C HIS A 76 2.27 16.13 -11.61
N PRO A 77 1.92 17.44 -11.71
CA PRO A 77 1.45 18.21 -10.57
C PRO A 77 0.19 17.63 -9.93
N MET A 78 0.15 17.60 -8.60
CA MET A 78 -1.03 17.25 -7.83
C MET A 78 -1.58 18.47 -7.14
N TYR A 79 -2.89 18.72 -7.30
CA TYR A 79 -3.54 19.93 -6.81
C TYR A 79 -4.58 19.64 -5.75
N VAL A 80 -4.56 20.47 -4.71
CA VAL A 80 -5.60 20.53 -3.69
C VAL A 80 -6.29 21.88 -3.77
N VAL A 81 -7.61 21.84 -3.74
CA VAL A 81 -8.45 23.05 -3.75
C VAL A 81 -9.26 23.07 -2.47
N THR A 82 -9.15 24.15 -1.72
CA THR A 82 -10.02 24.38 -0.55
C THR A 82 -11.06 25.44 -0.89
N VAL A 83 -12.30 25.16 -0.49
CA VAL A 83 -13.43 26.06 -0.70
C VAL A 83 -14.12 26.32 0.63
N SER A 84 -14.39 27.61 0.93
CA SER A 84 -15.08 28.06 2.13
C SER A 84 -15.69 29.44 1.87
N GLU A 85 -16.30 30.06 2.89
CA GLU A 85 -16.74 31.47 2.78
C GLU A 85 -15.60 32.42 2.40
N PRO A 86 -15.90 33.53 1.71
CA PRO A 86 -14.89 34.52 1.35
C PRO A 86 -14.07 35.01 2.54
N GLY A 87 -12.74 35.02 2.41
CA GLY A 87 -11.82 35.42 3.46
C GLY A 87 -11.48 34.36 4.50
N ALA A 88 -12.05 33.16 4.43
CA ALA A 88 -11.73 32.05 5.33
C ALA A 88 -10.29 31.52 5.14
N GLU A 89 -9.68 31.73 3.97
CA GLU A 89 -8.29 31.36 3.71
C GLU A 89 -7.30 31.98 4.71
N LYS A 90 -7.57 33.16 5.23
CA LYS A 90 -6.77 33.81 6.27
C LYS A 90 -6.78 33.04 7.60
N ASN A 91 -7.79 32.21 7.80
CA ASN A 91 -7.97 31.39 8.99
C ASN A 91 -7.53 29.95 8.82
N PHE A 92 -7.20 29.48 7.61
CA PHE A 92 -6.86 28.05 7.39
C PHE A 92 -5.70 27.58 8.26
N ALA A 93 -4.62 28.33 8.34
CA ALA A 93 -3.49 27.98 9.22
C ALA A 93 -3.89 27.92 10.70
N ARG A 94 -4.86 28.76 11.12
CA ARG A 94 -5.44 28.73 12.46
C ARG A 94 -6.27 27.46 12.65
N TYR A 95 -7.14 27.10 11.71
CA TYR A 95 -7.95 25.88 11.77
C TYR A 95 -7.07 24.63 11.84
N GLN A 96 -6.07 24.52 10.98
CA GLN A 96 -5.12 23.40 11.01
C GLN A 96 -4.40 23.29 12.37
N ARG A 97 -3.93 24.42 12.91
CA ARG A 97 -3.28 24.44 14.22
C ARG A 97 -4.22 24.03 15.35
N ILE A 98 -5.47 24.48 15.32
CA ILE A 98 -6.48 24.11 16.31
C ILE A 98 -6.76 22.60 16.22
N ARG A 99 -6.95 22.06 15.03
CA ARG A 99 -7.10 20.62 14.81
C ARG A 99 -5.94 19.83 15.41
N LYS A 100 -4.71 20.25 15.15
CA LYS A 100 -3.53 19.63 15.75
C LYS A 100 -3.48 19.76 17.30
N GLN A 101 -3.98 20.83 17.85
CA GLN A 101 -4.10 20.99 19.31
C GLN A 101 -5.16 20.05 19.91
N MET A 102 -6.26 19.79 19.20
CA MET A 102 -7.29 18.84 19.63
C MET A 102 -6.72 17.43 19.82
N LEU A 103 -5.77 17.00 19.00
CA LEU A 103 -5.09 15.72 19.11
C LEU A 103 -4.18 15.60 20.33
N ASN A 104 -3.63 16.72 20.80
CA ASN A 104 -2.60 16.70 21.83
C ASN A 104 -3.10 17.17 23.21
N ASN A 105 -4.29 17.76 23.29
CA ASN A 105 -4.82 18.29 24.54
C ASN A 105 -6.34 18.43 24.50
N HIS A 106 -7.03 17.38 24.92
CA HIS A 106 -8.48 17.33 24.95
C HIS A 106 -9.15 18.43 25.81
N LEU A 107 -8.53 18.86 26.92
CA LEU A 107 -9.07 19.96 27.73
C LEU A 107 -9.07 21.29 27.02
N LYS A 108 -8.04 21.53 26.18
CA LYS A 108 -8.00 22.71 25.31
C LYS A 108 -8.99 22.60 24.16
N ALA A 109 -9.22 21.40 23.65
CA ALA A 109 -10.21 21.15 22.62
C ALA A 109 -11.62 21.48 23.10
N ASP A 110 -11.97 21.03 24.29
CA ASP A 110 -13.27 21.28 24.93
C ASP A 110 -13.46 22.79 25.16
N ALA A 111 -12.51 23.45 25.81
CA ALA A 111 -12.56 24.88 26.04
C ALA A 111 -12.64 25.70 24.75
N TRP A 112 -11.96 25.24 23.70
CA TRP A 112 -11.98 25.92 22.41
C TRP A 112 -13.32 25.74 21.69
N LYS A 113 -13.91 24.54 21.73
CA LYS A 113 -15.24 24.23 21.17
C LYS A 113 -16.33 25.10 21.81
N GLU A 114 -16.31 25.26 23.13
CA GLU A 114 -17.24 26.10 23.85
C GLU A 114 -17.12 27.60 23.49
N GLN A 115 -15.90 28.06 23.20
CA GLN A 115 -15.61 29.47 22.89
C GLN A 115 -15.81 29.83 21.41
N ASN A 116 -15.79 28.87 20.49
CA ASN A 116 -15.83 29.10 19.04
C ASN A 116 -16.99 28.37 18.38
N THR A 117 -18.18 28.94 18.50
CA THR A 117 -19.40 28.45 17.85
C THR A 117 -19.33 28.48 16.31
N GLU A 118 -18.38 29.22 15.75
CA GLU A 118 -18.14 29.36 14.29
C GLU A 118 -17.11 28.37 13.74
N PHE A 119 -16.77 27.31 14.46
CA PHE A 119 -15.79 26.34 13.98
C PHE A 119 -16.29 25.61 12.73
N LYS A 120 -15.47 25.64 11.67
CA LYS A 120 -15.73 24.94 10.40
C LYS A 120 -15.04 23.58 10.41
N VAL A 121 -15.80 22.53 10.19
CA VAL A 121 -15.23 21.18 10.07
C VAL A 121 -14.63 20.95 8.69
N PRO A 122 -13.42 20.39 8.58
CA PRO A 122 -12.89 19.99 7.28
C PRO A 122 -13.64 18.75 6.76
N ILE A 123 -14.01 18.78 5.48
CA ILE A 123 -14.56 17.63 4.74
C ILE A 123 -13.69 17.42 3.51
N MET A 124 -13.13 16.23 3.36
CA MET A 124 -12.25 15.89 2.25
C MET A 124 -12.99 15.07 1.19
N ILE A 125 -12.86 15.47 -0.05
CA ILE A 125 -13.37 14.75 -1.22
C ILE A 125 -12.18 14.39 -2.09
N ASN A 126 -11.95 13.08 -2.29
CA ASN A 126 -10.84 12.52 -3.03
C ASN A 126 -11.31 12.00 -4.39
N GLY A 127 -10.76 12.52 -5.48
CA GLY A 127 -11.13 12.15 -6.84
C GLY A 127 -10.13 11.20 -7.49
N SER A 128 -10.62 10.12 -8.08
CA SER A 128 -9.88 9.25 -9.01
C SER A 128 -8.52 8.75 -8.48
N ILE A 129 -8.52 8.00 -7.38
CA ILE A 129 -7.32 7.28 -6.91
C ILE A 129 -6.93 6.16 -7.91
N HIS A 130 -7.92 5.57 -8.58
CA HIS A 130 -7.69 4.74 -9.76
C HIS A 130 -7.87 5.59 -11.02
N GLY A 131 -6.84 5.63 -11.86
CA GLY A 131 -6.81 6.55 -13.00
C GLY A 131 -7.87 6.27 -14.07
N THR A 132 -8.43 5.05 -14.12
CA THR A 132 -9.54 4.67 -15.01
C THR A 132 -10.91 5.17 -14.54
N GLU A 133 -11.04 5.64 -13.31
CA GLU A 133 -12.30 6.05 -12.71
C GLU A 133 -12.53 7.55 -12.91
N PHE A 134 -12.76 7.92 -14.17
CA PHE A 134 -12.82 9.32 -14.63
C PHE A 134 -13.91 10.14 -13.96
N VAL A 135 -15.03 9.49 -13.61
CA VAL A 135 -16.19 10.15 -12.97
C VAL A 135 -15.85 10.81 -11.65
N GLY A 136 -14.87 10.25 -10.89
CA GLY A 136 -14.50 10.82 -9.58
C GLY A 136 -13.90 12.21 -9.71
N SER A 137 -12.88 12.40 -10.56
CA SER A 137 -12.28 13.73 -10.78
C SER A 137 -13.21 14.71 -11.45
N ASP A 138 -14.08 14.25 -12.36
CA ASP A 138 -15.03 15.13 -13.04
C ASP A 138 -16.17 15.55 -12.09
N ALA A 139 -16.61 14.67 -11.17
CA ALA A 139 -17.53 15.03 -10.10
C ALA A 139 -16.93 16.09 -9.17
N VAL A 140 -15.64 15.96 -8.83
CA VAL A 140 -14.92 16.98 -8.05
C VAL A 140 -14.96 18.34 -8.76
N LEU A 141 -14.73 18.40 -10.07
CA LEU A 141 -14.81 19.66 -10.83
C LEU A 141 -16.23 20.25 -10.81
N LYS A 142 -17.29 19.43 -10.90
CA LYS A 142 -18.69 19.90 -10.80
C LYS A 142 -19.02 20.45 -9.42
N LEU A 143 -18.54 19.79 -8.37
CA LEU A 143 -18.70 20.26 -6.99
C LEU A 143 -17.93 21.56 -6.75
N LEU A 144 -16.70 21.68 -7.29
CA LEU A 144 -15.93 22.92 -7.22
C LEU A 144 -16.65 24.09 -7.87
N ASP A 145 -17.18 23.91 -9.08
CA ASP A 145 -17.97 24.95 -9.75
C ASP A 145 -19.20 25.34 -8.90
N ARG A 146 -19.96 24.36 -8.39
CA ARG A 146 -21.09 24.58 -7.52
C ARG A 146 -20.74 25.41 -6.28
N PHE A 147 -19.70 25.02 -5.55
CA PHE A 147 -19.33 25.69 -4.29
C PHE A 147 -18.60 27.01 -4.50
N ALA A 148 -17.87 27.16 -5.59
CA ALA A 148 -17.26 28.42 -5.96
C ALA A 148 -18.31 29.48 -6.35
N ASN A 149 -19.30 29.09 -7.14
CA ASN A 149 -20.23 30.04 -7.81
C ASN A 149 -21.67 29.98 -7.31
N GLY A 150 -22.10 28.92 -6.61
CA GLY A 150 -23.49 28.75 -6.16
C GLY A 150 -23.87 29.73 -5.06
N GLU A 151 -25.09 30.26 -5.17
CA GLU A 151 -25.66 31.24 -4.25
C GLU A 151 -26.95 30.75 -3.53
N ASP A 152 -27.27 29.45 -3.72
CA ASP A 152 -28.40 28.83 -3.04
C ASP A 152 -28.13 28.64 -1.52
N ASP A 153 -29.21 28.52 -0.74
CA ASP A 153 -29.12 28.44 0.72
C ASP A 153 -28.35 27.21 1.19
N THR A 154 -28.43 26.08 0.47
CA THR A 154 -27.70 24.86 0.79
C THR A 154 -26.20 25.10 0.65
N THR A 155 -25.77 25.69 -0.47
CA THR A 155 -24.36 26.03 -0.71
C THR A 155 -23.82 26.98 0.37
N ARG A 156 -24.58 28.06 0.69
CA ARG A 156 -24.19 29.00 1.75
C ARG A 156 -24.08 28.32 3.11
N THR A 157 -25.04 27.46 3.47
CA THR A 157 -25.05 26.76 4.75
C THR A 157 -23.82 25.80 4.86
N ILE A 158 -23.54 25.03 3.82
CA ILE A 158 -22.39 24.12 3.81
C ILE A 158 -21.10 24.91 3.96
N LEU A 159 -20.89 25.99 3.21
CA LEU A 159 -19.67 26.80 3.28
C LEU A 159 -19.53 27.56 4.61
N LYS A 160 -20.63 27.91 5.26
CA LYS A 160 -20.63 28.50 6.59
C LYS A 160 -20.14 27.52 7.65
N GLU A 161 -20.53 26.26 7.57
CA GLU A 161 -20.29 25.24 8.60
C GLU A 161 -19.03 24.39 8.34
N SER A 162 -18.47 24.42 7.11
CA SER A 162 -17.36 23.56 6.72
C SER A 162 -16.28 24.26 5.90
N VAL A 163 -15.12 23.60 5.82
CA VAL A 163 -14.07 23.82 4.83
C VAL A 163 -14.02 22.58 3.95
N LEU A 164 -14.36 22.73 2.67
CA LEU A 164 -14.28 21.65 1.71
C LEU A 164 -12.84 21.54 1.17
N VAL A 165 -12.25 20.36 1.27
CA VAL A 165 -10.89 20.07 0.83
C VAL A 165 -10.98 19.06 -0.32
N PHE A 166 -10.75 19.51 -1.53
CA PHE A 166 -10.79 18.68 -2.72
C PHE A 166 -9.38 18.27 -3.12
N ASN A 167 -9.09 16.97 -3.09
CA ASN A 167 -7.97 16.39 -3.81
C ASN A 167 -8.46 16.08 -5.23
N LEU A 168 -8.04 16.88 -6.20
CA LEU A 168 -8.67 16.88 -7.53
C LEU A 168 -8.52 15.54 -8.24
N ILE A 169 -7.29 15.05 -8.27
CA ILE A 169 -6.93 13.78 -8.88
C ILE A 169 -5.84 13.17 -8.03
N ALA A 170 -6.16 12.11 -7.32
CA ALA A 170 -5.19 11.40 -6.50
C ALA A 170 -4.13 10.65 -7.34
N ASN A 171 -4.49 10.24 -8.57
CA ASN A 171 -3.62 9.53 -9.50
C ASN A 171 -3.60 10.20 -10.89
N PRO A 172 -2.83 11.30 -11.06
CA PRO A 172 -2.75 11.96 -12.36
C PRO A 172 -2.11 11.08 -13.45
N ASP A 173 -1.12 10.25 -13.10
CA ASP A 173 -0.45 9.35 -14.04
C ASP A 173 -1.41 8.34 -14.65
N GLY A 174 -2.17 7.67 -13.78
CA GLY A 174 -3.20 6.72 -14.19
C GLY A 174 -4.33 7.39 -14.97
N ARG A 175 -4.70 8.64 -14.61
CA ARG A 175 -5.72 9.42 -15.34
C ARG A 175 -5.27 9.73 -16.77
N ILE A 176 -4.00 10.11 -16.96
CA ILE A 176 -3.42 10.43 -18.28
C ILE A 176 -3.31 9.17 -19.14
N SER A 177 -2.81 8.09 -18.53
CA SER A 177 -2.55 6.81 -19.23
C SER A 177 -3.77 5.90 -19.30
N ALA A 178 -4.91 6.31 -18.73
CA ALA A 178 -6.13 5.51 -18.60
C ALA A 178 -5.88 4.12 -17.98
N THR A 179 -5.06 4.06 -16.94
CA THR A 179 -4.77 2.85 -16.17
C THR A 179 -5.23 3.00 -14.73
N ARG A 180 -5.46 1.88 -14.06
CA ARG A 180 -5.77 1.85 -12.62
C ARG A 180 -4.58 2.36 -11.79
N PHE A 181 -3.37 1.99 -12.19
CA PHE A 181 -2.12 2.15 -11.47
C PHE A 181 -1.48 3.53 -11.73
N ASN A 182 -0.56 3.95 -10.84
CA ASN A 182 0.30 5.10 -11.08
C ASN A 182 1.44 4.77 -12.08
N ALA A 183 2.36 5.70 -12.32
CA ALA A 183 3.48 5.50 -13.24
C ALA A 183 4.42 4.36 -12.82
N GLU A 184 4.51 4.08 -11.53
CA GLU A 184 5.30 2.99 -10.96
C GLU A 184 4.58 1.63 -10.95
N GLY A 185 3.36 1.55 -11.48
CA GLY A 185 2.56 0.33 -11.51
C GLY A 185 1.90 -0.04 -10.18
N PHE A 186 1.83 0.87 -9.22
CA PHE A 186 1.20 0.65 -7.93
C PHE A 186 -0.29 1.02 -7.94
N ASP A 187 -1.09 0.16 -7.31
CA ASP A 187 -2.44 0.51 -6.88
C ASP A 187 -2.34 1.38 -5.62
N LEU A 188 -2.60 2.67 -5.77
CA LEU A 188 -2.48 3.63 -4.67
C LEU A 188 -3.44 3.34 -3.52
N ASN A 189 -4.61 2.73 -3.82
CA ASN A 189 -5.57 2.29 -2.81
C ASN A 189 -5.19 0.95 -2.15
N ARG A 190 -3.89 0.63 -2.12
CA ARG A 190 -3.26 -0.49 -1.43
C ARG A 190 -1.99 -0.08 -0.68
N ASP A 191 -1.67 1.23 -0.65
CA ASP A 191 -0.38 1.74 -0.20
C ASP A 191 -0.45 2.57 1.10
N PHE A 192 -1.63 2.72 1.73
CA PHE A 192 -1.79 3.64 2.86
C PHE A 192 -1.03 3.24 4.12
N ILE A 193 -0.86 1.95 4.40
CA ILE A 193 -0.07 1.53 5.58
C ILE A 193 1.43 1.67 5.35
N THR A 194 1.90 1.51 4.10
CA THR A 194 3.33 1.55 3.75
C THR A 194 3.79 2.90 3.20
N GLN A 195 2.90 3.62 2.52
CA GLN A 195 3.16 4.94 1.93
C GLN A 195 4.42 4.96 1.06
N SER A 196 4.53 3.93 0.22
CA SER A 196 5.70 3.75 -0.64
C SER A 196 5.69 4.72 -1.84
N GLN A 197 4.51 5.25 -2.21
CA GLN A 197 4.29 6.09 -3.38
C GLN A 197 4.12 7.57 -3.00
N PRO A 198 4.66 8.51 -3.80
CA PRO A 198 4.56 9.94 -3.51
C PRO A 198 3.13 10.46 -3.47
N GLU A 199 2.22 9.89 -4.27
CA GLU A 199 0.81 10.23 -4.28
C GLU A 199 0.14 9.89 -2.94
N THR A 200 0.41 8.69 -2.42
CA THR A 200 -0.12 8.25 -1.11
C THR A 200 0.44 9.09 0.02
N GLN A 201 1.75 9.40 0.00
CA GLN A 201 2.37 10.28 1.00
C GLN A 201 1.70 11.65 1.03
N GLN A 202 1.34 12.20 -0.13
CA GLN A 202 0.65 13.48 -0.22
C GLN A 202 -0.80 13.41 0.29
N MET A 203 -1.52 12.31 0.03
CA MET A 203 -2.85 12.09 0.59
C MET A 203 -2.80 11.96 2.11
N VAL A 204 -1.82 11.24 2.64
CA VAL A 204 -1.60 11.13 4.09
C VAL A 204 -1.25 12.48 4.71
N ASP A 205 -0.40 13.29 4.06
CA ASP A 205 -0.10 14.66 4.52
C ASP A 205 -1.38 15.54 4.54
N LEU A 206 -2.30 15.37 3.62
CA LEU A 206 -3.60 16.06 3.68
C LEU A 206 -4.45 15.57 4.85
N ILE A 207 -4.56 14.26 5.04
CA ILE A 207 -5.33 13.67 6.14
C ILE A 207 -4.76 14.13 7.49
N THR A 208 -3.45 14.03 7.70
CA THR A 208 -2.79 14.44 8.95
C THR A 208 -2.82 15.95 9.17
N ARG A 209 -2.83 16.74 8.12
CA ARG A 209 -2.90 18.20 8.20
C ARG A 209 -4.30 18.69 8.55
N TRP A 210 -5.33 18.09 7.94
CA TRP A 210 -6.71 18.56 8.09
C TRP A 210 -7.50 17.77 9.14
N HIS A 211 -7.20 16.50 9.38
CA HIS A 211 -8.03 15.58 10.18
C HIS A 211 -9.52 15.73 9.83
N PRO A 212 -9.88 15.45 8.57
CA PRO A 212 -11.23 15.72 8.11
C PRO A 212 -12.27 14.99 8.97
N LEU A 213 -13.40 15.64 9.25
CA LEU A 213 -14.50 14.98 9.94
C LEU A 213 -15.13 13.90 9.05
N VAL A 214 -15.22 14.18 7.74
CA VAL A 214 -15.71 13.24 6.73
C VAL A 214 -14.71 13.16 5.59
N LEU A 215 -14.46 11.95 5.08
CA LEU A 215 -13.69 11.69 3.88
C LEU A 215 -14.52 10.87 2.90
N LEU A 216 -14.63 11.33 1.67
CA LEU A 216 -15.35 10.67 0.59
C LEU A 216 -14.38 10.32 -0.53
N ASP A 217 -14.17 9.02 -0.78
CA ASP A 217 -13.28 8.51 -1.83
C ASP A 217 -14.12 8.07 -3.03
N LEU A 218 -13.97 8.77 -4.17
CA LEU A 218 -14.83 8.63 -5.34
C LEU A 218 -14.26 7.61 -6.32
N HIS A 219 -14.89 6.43 -6.39
CA HIS A 219 -14.51 5.25 -7.17
C HIS A 219 -15.54 4.87 -8.26
N GLY A 220 -15.30 3.77 -8.95
CA GLY A 220 -16.16 3.08 -9.92
C GLY A 220 -15.47 1.81 -10.49
N TYR A 221 -16.13 0.80 -11.09
CA TYR A 221 -17.56 0.89 -11.45
C TYR A 221 -18.25 -0.37 -10.97
N VAL A 222 -19.22 -0.22 -10.11
CA VAL A 222 -19.88 -1.35 -9.48
C VAL A 222 -21.39 -1.29 -9.71
N LYS A 223 -21.97 -2.37 -10.29
CA LYS A 223 -23.38 -2.50 -10.56
C LYS A 223 -24.08 -3.45 -9.59
N PHE A 224 -23.75 -3.37 -8.30
CA PHE A 224 -24.40 -4.17 -7.28
C PHE A 224 -25.92 -3.97 -7.25
N GLY A 225 -26.66 -5.02 -6.87
CA GLY A 225 -28.11 -4.96 -6.79
C GLY A 225 -28.84 -4.73 -8.12
N GLY A 226 -28.13 -4.72 -9.24
CA GLY A 226 -28.69 -4.51 -10.57
C GLY A 226 -29.33 -3.13 -10.75
N LYS A 227 -30.50 -3.08 -11.47
CA LYS A 227 -31.19 -1.82 -11.75
C LYS A 227 -31.87 -1.19 -10.51
N THR A 228 -32.12 -1.97 -9.47
CA THR A 228 -32.83 -1.49 -8.28
C THR A 228 -31.91 -0.84 -7.25
N LYS A 229 -30.66 -1.32 -7.15
CA LYS A 229 -29.64 -0.80 -6.24
C LYS A 229 -28.28 -0.65 -6.94
N PRO A 230 -28.18 0.21 -7.96
CA PRO A 230 -26.94 0.40 -8.69
C PRO A 230 -25.96 1.27 -7.92
N GLY A 231 -24.66 0.90 -7.94
CA GLY A 231 -23.60 1.55 -7.19
C GLY A 231 -23.43 0.98 -5.78
N LEU A 232 -22.40 1.44 -5.11
CA LEU A 232 -22.06 1.02 -3.76
C LEU A 232 -21.65 2.23 -2.93
N MET A 233 -22.15 2.29 -1.71
CA MET A 233 -21.71 3.21 -0.67
C MET A 233 -21.22 2.37 0.50
N GLU A 234 -19.90 2.35 0.71
CA GLU A 234 -19.25 1.55 1.74
C GLU A 234 -18.96 2.42 2.97
N PRO A 235 -19.79 2.33 4.01
CA PRO A 235 -19.38 2.73 5.35
C PRO A 235 -18.54 1.62 5.98
N CYS A 236 -18.12 1.81 7.23
CA CYS A 236 -17.39 0.81 7.99
C CYS A 236 -18.22 -0.47 8.21
N THR A 237 -17.72 -1.64 7.79
CA THR A 237 -18.40 -2.95 7.86
C THR A 237 -17.49 -4.08 8.36
N PRO A 238 -18.09 -5.15 8.94
CA PRO A 238 -17.29 -6.33 9.35
C PRO A 238 -16.61 -7.06 8.17
N PRO A 239 -15.49 -7.77 8.39
CA PRO A 239 -14.77 -7.84 9.66
C PRO A 239 -14.05 -6.53 9.98
N HIS A 240 -14.20 -6.05 11.21
CA HIS A 240 -13.57 -4.81 11.64
C HIS A 240 -12.14 -5.07 12.08
N ASN A 241 -11.25 -4.14 11.75
CA ASN A 241 -9.94 -4.10 12.36
C ASN A 241 -10.09 -3.84 13.88
N PRO A 242 -9.49 -4.67 14.74
CA PRO A 242 -9.70 -4.54 16.19
C PRO A 242 -9.08 -3.29 16.80
N ASN A 243 -8.33 -2.50 16.03
CA ASN A 243 -7.69 -1.27 16.50
C ASN A 243 -8.57 -0.01 16.35
N TYR A 244 -9.80 -0.13 15.81
CA TYR A 244 -10.75 0.99 15.73
C TYR A 244 -11.55 1.15 17.03
N GLU A 245 -11.89 2.38 17.36
CA GLU A 245 -12.98 2.72 18.30
C GLU A 245 -14.32 2.63 17.55
N TYR A 246 -14.69 1.43 17.14
CA TYR A 246 -15.73 1.17 16.17
C TYR A 246 -17.12 1.67 16.59
N ASP A 247 -17.44 1.64 17.87
CA ASP A 247 -18.70 2.13 18.40
C ASP A 247 -18.97 3.60 18.05
N LEU A 248 -17.92 4.42 17.98
CA LEU A 248 -18.03 5.84 17.60
C LEU A 248 -18.28 6.02 16.10
N PHE A 249 -17.78 5.11 15.26
CA PHE A 249 -18.01 5.16 13.81
C PHE A 249 -19.39 4.59 13.44
N SER A 250 -19.78 3.45 13.98
CA SER A 250 -21.04 2.76 13.67
C SER A 250 -22.27 3.61 13.95
N LYS A 251 -22.20 4.50 14.94
CA LYS A 251 -23.25 5.44 15.30
C LYS A 251 -23.71 6.33 14.13
N TRP A 252 -22.80 6.72 13.25
CA TRP A 252 -23.07 7.69 12.16
C TRP A 252 -22.97 7.08 10.77
N ALA A 253 -22.18 6.01 10.62
CA ALA A 253 -21.75 5.52 9.32
C ALA A 253 -22.93 5.10 8.42
N LEU A 254 -23.88 4.32 8.94
CA LEU A 254 -25.01 3.87 8.16
C LEU A 254 -25.99 5.00 7.86
N ASP A 255 -26.33 5.84 8.84
CA ASP A 255 -27.27 6.95 8.65
C ASP A 255 -26.74 7.95 7.60
N GLN A 256 -25.43 8.21 7.58
CA GLN A 256 -24.82 9.07 6.58
C GLN A 256 -24.82 8.42 5.19
N ALA A 257 -24.59 7.12 5.08
CA ALA A 257 -24.68 6.39 3.80
C ALA A 257 -26.12 6.39 3.27
N GLU A 258 -27.12 6.23 4.13
CA GLU A 258 -28.55 6.33 3.76
C GLU A 258 -28.94 7.77 3.35
N ALA A 259 -28.35 8.79 3.96
CA ALA A 259 -28.56 10.18 3.53
C ALA A 259 -27.94 10.44 2.13
N MET A 260 -26.80 9.84 1.81
CA MET A 260 -26.23 9.87 0.47
C MET A 260 -27.15 9.17 -0.54
N GLU A 261 -27.59 7.96 -0.23
CA GLU A 261 -28.56 7.21 -1.04
C GLU A 261 -29.84 8.02 -1.27
N GLY A 262 -30.38 8.64 -0.23
CA GLY A 262 -31.58 9.45 -0.30
C GLY A 262 -31.49 10.60 -1.29
N GLU A 263 -30.35 11.28 -1.37
CA GLU A 263 -30.13 12.36 -2.33
C GLU A 263 -30.03 11.83 -3.78
N VAL A 264 -29.31 10.71 -3.98
CA VAL A 264 -29.20 10.03 -5.28
C VAL A 264 -30.58 9.59 -5.78
N VAL A 265 -31.37 8.92 -4.94
CA VAL A 265 -32.72 8.44 -5.30
C VAL A 265 -33.70 9.59 -5.54
N LYS A 266 -33.61 10.64 -4.76
CA LYS A 266 -34.43 11.85 -4.92
C LYS A 266 -34.23 12.47 -6.31
N ASN A 267 -32.99 12.47 -6.79
CA ASN A 267 -32.62 13.09 -8.06
C ASN A 267 -32.72 12.12 -9.27
N ARG A 268 -33.23 10.90 -9.09
CA ARG A 268 -33.23 9.85 -10.11
C ARG A 268 -33.85 10.24 -11.46
N SER A 269 -34.82 11.14 -11.47
CA SER A 269 -35.47 11.64 -12.73
C SER A 269 -34.52 12.50 -13.57
N LEU A 270 -33.38 12.96 -13.03
CA LEU A 270 -32.41 13.80 -13.71
C LEU A 270 -31.34 13.00 -14.43
N TYR A 271 -31.29 11.69 -14.23
CA TYR A 271 -30.33 10.80 -14.89
C TYR A 271 -30.81 10.42 -16.30
N GLU A 272 -29.89 10.14 -17.19
CA GLU A 272 -30.17 9.84 -18.59
C GLU A 272 -30.54 8.36 -18.82
N SER A 273 -29.88 7.45 -18.13
CA SER A 273 -30.08 6.01 -18.35
C SER A 273 -31.17 5.40 -17.45
N ASP A 274 -31.78 4.31 -17.94
CA ASP A 274 -32.77 3.55 -17.18
C ASP A 274 -32.21 2.85 -15.95
N LEU A 275 -30.89 2.59 -15.92
CA LEU A 275 -30.22 2.04 -14.76
C LEU A 275 -30.45 2.92 -13.53
N TYR A 276 -30.28 4.22 -13.69
CA TYR A 276 -30.42 5.20 -12.61
C TYR A 276 -31.86 5.66 -12.43
N ARG A 277 -32.60 5.92 -13.52
CA ARG A 277 -34.01 6.36 -13.42
C ARG A 277 -34.90 5.37 -12.69
N ASN A 278 -34.59 4.07 -12.80
CA ASN A 278 -35.37 2.99 -12.18
C ASN A 278 -34.81 2.55 -10.81
N MET A 279 -33.78 3.22 -10.28
CA MET A 279 -33.21 2.83 -8.98
C MET A 279 -34.17 3.16 -7.83
N THR A 280 -34.14 2.33 -6.80
CA THR A 280 -34.87 2.50 -5.55
C THR A 280 -33.94 2.70 -4.36
N GLY A 281 -32.64 2.54 -4.56
CA GLY A 281 -31.57 2.68 -3.59
C GLY A 281 -30.23 2.36 -4.23
N THR A 282 -29.18 2.33 -3.42
CA THR A 282 -27.83 1.85 -3.74
C THR A 282 -27.50 0.66 -2.87
N TYR A 283 -26.42 -0.06 -3.18
CA TYR A 283 -25.94 -1.11 -2.30
C TYR A 283 -25.14 -0.51 -1.15
N ILE A 284 -25.59 -0.73 0.09
CA ILE A 284 -24.90 -0.32 1.31
C ILE A 284 -24.57 -1.62 2.08
N PRO A 285 -23.32 -2.10 2.06
CA PRO A 285 -22.97 -3.40 2.64
C PRO A 285 -23.38 -3.55 4.10
N ALA A 286 -23.21 -2.55 4.93
CA ALA A 286 -23.62 -2.57 6.35
C ALA A 286 -25.11 -2.88 6.57
N ARG A 287 -25.97 -2.53 5.59
CA ARG A 287 -27.42 -2.79 5.62
C ARG A 287 -27.80 -4.03 4.81
N ASP A 288 -27.22 -4.20 3.63
CA ASP A 288 -27.70 -5.13 2.61
C ASP A 288 -26.99 -6.48 2.63
N ASP A 289 -25.85 -6.58 3.32
CA ASP A 289 -25.07 -7.80 3.47
C ASP A 289 -24.66 -8.02 4.94
N THR A 290 -25.38 -8.91 5.62
CA THR A 290 -25.09 -9.25 7.03
C THR A 290 -23.77 -10.01 7.20
N ALA A 291 -23.15 -10.51 6.11
CA ALA A 291 -21.84 -11.14 6.16
C ALA A 291 -20.70 -10.11 6.23
N GLY A 292 -21.04 -8.83 6.00
CA GLY A 292 -20.09 -7.75 5.99
C GLY A 292 -19.34 -7.60 4.66
N TRP A 293 -18.61 -6.52 4.55
CA TRP A 293 -17.67 -6.21 3.49
C TRP A 293 -16.24 -6.45 4.02
N ASP A 294 -15.29 -5.56 3.79
CA ASP A 294 -13.90 -5.72 4.20
C ASP A 294 -13.27 -4.36 4.53
N ASP A 295 -13.32 -3.96 5.79
CA ASP A 295 -12.58 -2.79 6.29
C ASP A 295 -11.45 -3.19 7.28
N TYR A 296 -11.05 -4.47 7.24
CA TYR A 296 -10.01 -5.01 8.11
C TYR A 296 -8.61 -4.48 7.79
N PRO A 297 -8.12 -4.46 6.53
CA PRO A 297 -6.76 -4.01 6.25
C PRO A 297 -6.66 -2.47 6.15
N PRO A 298 -5.65 -1.85 6.77
CA PRO A 298 -5.44 -0.40 6.77
C PRO A 298 -4.76 0.10 5.48
N ILE A 299 -5.00 -0.57 4.36
CA ILE A 299 -4.35 -0.28 3.07
C ILE A 299 -5.19 0.61 2.16
N PHE A 300 -6.49 0.73 2.44
CA PHE A 300 -7.44 1.53 1.68
C PHE A 300 -7.55 2.95 2.24
N THR A 301 -7.85 3.93 1.37
CA THR A 301 -8.00 5.34 1.76
C THR A 301 -8.99 5.54 2.92
N PRO A 302 -10.25 5.04 2.83
CA PRO A 302 -11.22 5.28 3.90
C PRO A 302 -10.82 4.60 5.20
N MET A 303 -10.40 3.33 5.17
CA MET A 303 -10.02 2.56 6.35
C MET A 303 -8.83 3.17 7.07
N TYR A 304 -7.85 3.68 6.31
CA TYR A 304 -6.74 4.43 6.86
C TYR A 304 -7.18 5.77 7.49
N ALA A 305 -8.07 6.52 6.83
CA ALA A 305 -8.56 7.80 7.33
C ALA A 305 -9.35 7.68 8.65
N MET A 306 -9.98 6.53 8.91
CA MET A 306 -10.68 6.26 10.16
C MET A 306 -9.76 6.35 11.38
N TYR A 307 -8.49 5.92 11.28
CA TYR A 307 -7.50 6.09 12.36
C TYR A 307 -7.15 7.55 12.64
N HIS A 308 -7.50 8.45 11.72
CA HIS A 308 -7.36 9.90 11.89
C HIS A 308 -8.68 10.58 12.30
N GLY A 309 -9.69 9.77 12.66
CA GLY A 309 -10.97 10.24 13.18
C GLY A 309 -11.98 10.64 12.11
N SER A 310 -11.76 10.26 10.86
CA SER A 310 -12.69 10.59 9.77
C SER A 310 -13.81 9.55 9.68
N TYR A 311 -15.05 10.00 9.48
CA TYR A 311 -16.12 9.18 8.94
C TYR A 311 -15.86 9.03 7.45
N ALA A 312 -15.33 7.87 7.04
CA ALA A 312 -14.77 7.71 5.71
C ALA A 312 -15.52 6.66 4.90
N TYR A 313 -15.66 6.91 3.58
CA TYR A 313 -16.51 6.11 2.69
C TYR A 313 -15.83 5.86 1.35
N THR A 314 -15.96 4.62 0.85
CA THR A 314 -15.76 4.29 -0.56
C THR A 314 -17.09 4.47 -1.29
N LEU A 315 -17.11 5.29 -2.33
CA LEU A 315 -18.28 5.53 -3.17
C LEU A 315 -18.01 4.98 -4.58
N GLU A 316 -18.73 3.93 -4.97
CA GLU A 316 -18.56 3.26 -6.25
C GLU A 316 -19.68 3.61 -7.21
N ALA A 317 -19.44 4.56 -8.13
CA ALA A 317 -20.40 4.87 -9.17
C ALA A 317 -20.66 3.65 -10.08
N PRO A 318 -21.89 3.44 -10.57
CA PRO A 318 -22.22 2.29 -11.41
C PRO A 318 -21.55 2.29 -12.79
N THR A 319 -21.32 3.48 -13.38
CA THR A 319 -20.89 3.64 -14.78
C THR A 319 -19.87 4.75 -14.94
N ASN A 320 -19.05 4.66 -16.00
CA ASN A 320 -18.07 5.68 -16.38
C ASN A 320 -18.65 6.61 -17.46
N ASP A 321 -19.65 7.39 -17.10
CA ASP A 321 -20.37 8.33 -17.98
C ASP A 321 -20.90 9.51 -17.17
N TRP A 322 -21.71 10.36 -17.82
CA TRP A 322 -22.32 11.53 -17.17
C TRP A 322 -23.19 11.17 -15.96
N ASP A 323 -23.94 10.07 -16.06
CA ASP A 323 -24.78 9.62 -14.95
C ASP A 323 -23.93 9.23 -13.73
N GLY A 324 -22.76 8.62 -13.96
CA GLY A 324 -21.78 8.33 -12.90
C GLY A 324 -21.22 9.59 -12.25
N VAL A 325 -20.91 10.63 -13.04
CA VAL A 325 -20.52 11.95 -12.51
C VAL A 325 -21.61 12.54 -11.63
N ARG A 326 -22.87 12.55 -12.11
CA ARG A 326 -24.03 13.03 -11.36
C ARG A 326 -24.24 12.25 -10.07
N TRP A 327 -24.13 10.91 -10.13
CA TRP A 327 -24.29 10.05 -8.98
C TRP A 327 -23.32 10.43 -7.85
N HIS A 328 -22.05 10.65 -8.17
CA HIS A 328 -21.08 11.13 -7.19
C HIS A 328 -21.42 12.50 -6.64
N VAL A 329 -21.84 13.44 -7.50
CA VAL A 329 -22.24 14.78 -7.04
C VAL A 329 -23.42 14.69 -6.07
N ASP A 330 -24.46 13.90 -6.40
CA ASP A 330 -25.63 13.73 -5.54
C ASP A 330 -25.27 13.03 -4.22
N ALA A 331 -24.46 11.96 -4.26
CA ALA A 331 -23.98 11.27 -3.06
C ALA A 331 -23.18 12.21 -2.14
N VAL A 332 -22.22 12.96 -2.69
CA VAL A 332 -21.44 13.94 -1.92
C VAL A 332 -22.36 15.02 -1.31
N MET A 333 -23.34 15.50 -2.06
CA MET A 333 -24.29 16.49 -1.54
C MET A 333 -25.14 15.94 -0.39
N GLY A 334 -25.53 14.65 -0.44
CA GLY A 334 -26.18 13.96 0.67
C GLY A 334 -25.30 13.92 1.92
N ALA A 335 -24.03 13.50 1.77
CA ALA A 335 -23.05 13.47 2.86
C ALA A 335 -22.83 14.85 3.48
N LEU A 336 -22.67 15.90 2.65
CA LEU A 336 -22.44 17.27 3.13
C LEU A 336 -23.63 17.81 3.93
N LYS A 337 -24.86 17.60 3.46
CA LYS A 337 -26.08 18.01 4.18
C LYS A 337 -26.19 17.31 5.54
N PHE A 338 -25.98 15.99 5.57
CA PHE A 338 -25.98 15.20 6.79
C PHE A 338 -24.92 15.68 7.79
N THR A 339 -23.69 15.87 7.30
CA THR A 339 -22.58 16.35 8.14
C THR A 339 -22.89 17.70 8.78
N VAL A 340 -23.40 18.65 8.00
CA VAL A 340 -23.71 20.00 8.52
C VAL A 340 -24.81 19.95 9.58
N GLN A 341 -25.82 19.09 9.39
CA GLN A 341 -26.91 18.91 10.34
C GLN A 341 -26.46 18.30 11.66
N ASN A 342 -25.51 17.37 11.62
CA ASN A 342 -25.04 16.59 12.77
C ASN A 342 -23.62 17.00 13.24
N LYS A 343 -23.09 18.10 12.72
CA LYS A 343 -21.68 18.52 12.85
C LYS A 343 -21.15 18.47 14.28
N ASN A 344 -21.91 19.01 15.23
CA ASN A 344 -21.42 19.16 16.60
C ASN A 344 -21.28 17.81 17.32
N GLU A 345 -22.24 16.90 17.09
CA GLU A 345 -22.24 15.57 17.71
C GLU A 345 -21.19 14.67 17.04
N MET A 346 -21.08 14.70 15.70
CA MET A 346 -20.03 13.97 14.98
C MET A 346 -18.64 14.46 15.40
N LEU A 347 -18.45 15.77 15.58
CA LEU A 347 -17.16 16.31 16.06
C LEU A 347 -16.86 15.87 17.50
N GLU A 348 -17.89 15.80 18.37
CA GLU A 348 -17.74 15.31 19.73
C GLU A 348 -17.25 13.86 19.76
N ASP A 349 -17.85 12.99 18.95
CA ASP A 349 -17.46 11.59 18.85
C ASP A 349 -16.04 11.44 18.24
N GLN A 350 -15.67 12.29 17.25
CA GLN A 350 -14.29 12.34 16.75
C GLN A 350 -13.29 12.74 17.86
N LEU A 351 -13.65 13.71 18.70
CA LEU A 351 -12.81 14.12 19.83
C LEU A 351 -12.75 13.03 20.91
N GLU A 352 -13.85 12.30 21.12
CA GLU A 352 -13.89 11.20 22.08
C GLU A 352 -12.94 10.06 21.67
N MET A 353 -12.84 9.74 20.39
CA MET A 353 -11.86 8.77 19.90
C MET A 353 -10.44 9.16 20.33
N PHE A 354 -10.05 10.43 20.16
CA PHE A 354 -8.75 10.91 20.57
C PHE A 354 -8.56 10.95 22.08
N ARG A 355 -9.63 11.28 22.84
CA ARG A 355 -9.63 11.26 24.31
C ARG A 355 -9.39 9.86 24.85
N ARG A 356 -10.01 8.83 24.28
CA ARG A 356 -9.80 7.44 24.67
C ARG A 356 -8.33 7.06 24.57
N GLY A 357 -7.69 7.36 23.44
CA GLY A 357 -6.26 7.15 23.28
C GLY A 357 -5.40 7.93 24.29
N ILE A 358 -5.63 9.25 24.45
CA ILE A 358 -4.85 10.10 25.39
C ILE A 358 -5.02 9.65 26.85
N ARG A 359 -6.22 9.22 27.24
CA ARG A 359 -6.51 8.75 28.60
C ARG A 359 -6.19 7.28 28.81
N PHE A 360 -5.74 6.60 27.74
CA PHE A 360 -5.53 5.17 27.74
C PHE A 360 -6.74 4.41 28.31
N ASN A 361 -7.92 4.72 27.78
CA ASN A 361 -9.20 4.15 28.20
C ASN A 361 -10.02 3.72 26.99
N HIS A 362 -9.99 2.45 26.68
CA HIS A 362 -10.58 1.82 25.51
C HIS A 362 -11.74 0.88 25.93
N PRO A 363 -12.95 1.40 26.20
CA PRO A 363 -14.01 0.66 26.90
C PRO A 363 -14.57 -0.54 26.12
N HIS A 364 -14.35 -0.61 24.82
CA HIS A 364 -14.87 -1.67 23.94
C HIS A 364 -13.78 -2.64 23.45
N HIS A 365 -12.56 -2.54 24.00
CA HIS A 365 -11.47 -3.45 23.70
C HIS A 365 -11.22 -4.40 24.88
N PRO A 366 -10.70 -5.61 24.63
CA PRO A 366 -10.23 -6.48 25.71
C PRO A 366 -9.16 -5.79 26.58
N GLU A 367 -9.09 -6.14 27.85
CA GLU A 367 -8.02 -5.70 28.74
C GLU A 367 -6.66 -6.13 28.16
N GLU A 368 -5.66 -5.25 28.21
CA GLU A 368 -4.31 -5.46 27.66
C GLU A 368 -4.23 -5.60 26.11
N PHE A 369 -5.31 -5.35 25.36
CA PHE A 369 -5.22 -5.33 23.89
C PHE A 369 -4.29 -4.23 23.40
N PHE A 370 -4.33 -3.05 24.00
CA PHE A 370 -3.33 -2.01 23.78
C PHE A 370 -2.26 -2.11 24.87
N PRO A 371 -0.96 -2.27 24.52
CA PRO A 371 0.11 -2.21 25.51
C PRO A 371 0.26 -0.78 26.04
N GLN A 372 0.91 -0.60 27.18
CA GLN A 372 1.23 0.72 27.72
C GLN A 372 2.24 1.47 26.83
N ALA A 373 3.15 0.74 26.21
CA ALA A 373 4.12 1.26 25.24
C ALA A 373 4.65 0.16 24.33
N TYR A 374 5.20 0.56 23.15
CA TYR A 374 6.10 -0.25 22.37
C TYR A 374 7.52 0.25 22.54
N ILE A 375 8.47 -0.67 22.76
CA ILE A 375 9.91 -0.37 22.81
C ILE A 375 10.54 -0.81 21.50
N LEU A 376 11.22 0.12 20.81
CA LEU A 376 11.89 -0.09 19.54
C LEU A 376 13.40 0.06 19.74
N PRO A 377 14.13 -1.00 20.08
CA PRO A 377 15.58 -0.98 20.14
C PRO A 377 16.16 -0.79 18.74
N VAL A 378 17.38 -0.24 18.68
CA VAL A 378 18.09 -0.09 17.41
C VAL A 378 19.02 -1.28 17.23
N ASP A 379 18.73 -2.11 16.24
CA ASP A 379 19.64 -3.17 15.82
C ASP A 379 20.89 -2.55 15.17
N PRO A 380 22.11 -2.81 15.70
CA PRO A 380 23.36 -2.29 15.13
C PRO A 380 23.63 -2.74 13.69
N GLU A 381 23.13 -3.91 13.30
CA GLU A 381 23.31 -4.48 11.96
C GLU A 381 22.20 -4.07 10.98
N ASN A 382 21.05 -3.58 11.50
CA ASN A 382 19.93 -3.06 10.71
C ASN A 382 19.35 -1.77 11.30
N PRO A 383 20.13 -0.71 11.57
CA PRO A 383 19.64 0.54 12.16
C PRO A 383 18.68 1.29 11.23
N GLY A 384 18.75 1.00 9.94
CA GLY A 384 17.91 1.60 8.91
C GLY A 384 16.43 1.25 9.05
N ALA A 385 16.10 0.02 9.45
CA ALA A 385 14.72 -0.44 9.62
C ALA A 385 14.03 0.32 10.77
N THR A 386 14.65 0.35 11.98
CA THR A 386 14.11 1.11 13.12
C THR A 386 13.98 2.59 12.80
N ARG A 387 14.98 3.21 12.15
CA ARG A 387 14.93 4.62 11.74
C ARG A 387 13.77 4.90 10.79
N ARG A 388 13.57 4.05 9.78
CA ARG A 388 12.46 4.15 8.83
C ARG A 388 11.14 4.05 9.55
N ALA A 389 10.98 3.06 10.44
CA ALA A 389 9.77 2.87 11.25
C ALA A 389 9.47 4.09 12.11
N VAL A 390 10.45 4.61 12.86
CA VAL A 390 10.29 5.80 13.70
C VAL A 390 9.86 7.02 12.88
N ASN A 391 10.49 7.25 11.73
CA ASN A 391 10.12 8.38 10.87
C ASN A 391 8.72 8.19 10.28
N HIS A 392 8.36 6.99 9.86
CA HIS A 392 7.04 6.66 9.37
C HIS A 392 5.95 6.89 10.44
N LEU A 393 6.17 6.45 11.67
CA LEU A 393 5.27 6.72 12.79
C LEU A 393 5.07 8.22 13.01
N ILE A 394 6.15 9.01 13.00
CA ILE A 394 6.10 10.47 13.19
C ILE A 394 5.36 11.17 12.05
N ASP A 395 5.59 10.74 10.80
CA ASP A 395 4.92 11.28 9.61
C ASP A 395 3.40 11.01 9.65
N ASN A 396 2.97 10.03 10.47
CA ASN A 396 1.57 9.66 10.75
C ASN A 396 1.00 10.28 12.05
N ASP A 397 1.63 11.32 12.60
CA ASP A 397 1.26 12.00 13.84
C ASP A 397 1.30 11.10 15.10
N ILE A 398 2.05 9.99 15.06
CA ILE A 398 2.28 9.12 16.20
C ILE A 398 3.45 9.69 17.02
N ARG A 399 3.23 9.83 18.33
CA ARG A 399 4.26 10.29 19.27
C ARG A 399 5.32 9.22 19.49
N VAL A 400 6.57 9.58 19.26
CA VAL A 400 7.74 8.74 19.54
C VAL A 400 8.68 9.50 20.47
N GLU A 401 9.22 8.80 21.46
CA GLU A 401 10.18 9.31 22.43
C GLU A 401 11.48 8.51 22.36
N LYS A 402 12.55 9.07 22.91
CA LYS A 402 13.86 8.43 22.97
C LYS A 402 14.39 8.40 24.39
N ALA A 403 14.80 7.24 24.88
CA ALA A 403 15.36 7.04 26.20
C ALA A 403 16.70 7.76 26.35
N ARG A 404 16.87 8.52 27.45
CA ARG A 404 18.12 9.23 27.79
C ARG A 404 19.16 8.34 28.46
N THR A 405 18.70 7.36 29.18
CA THR A 405 19.51 6.39 29.93
C THR A 405 19.08 4.97 29.57
N GLY A 406 19.93 4.00 29.86
CA GLY A 406 19.50 2.60 29.83
C GLY A 406 18.41 2.36 30.89
N PHE A 407 17.52 1.40 30.60
CA PHE A 407 16.41 1.01 31.47
C PHE A 407 16.05 -0.47 31.24
N SER A 408 15.30 -1.05 32.18
CA SER A 408 14.82 -2.42 32.06
C SER A 408 13.30 -2.41 31.98
N ALA A 409 12.72 -3.23 31.10
CA ALA A 409 11.28 -3.45 30.99
C ALA A 409 10.99 -4.86 30.49
N GLY A 410 9.93 -5.51 31.02
CA GLY A 410 9.58 -6.86 30.62
C GLY A 410 10.69 -7.92 30.85
N GLY A 411 11.66 -7.64 31.72
CA GLY A 411 12.81 -8.52 31.97
C GLY A 411 13.96 -8.36 30.95
N VAL A 412 13.90 -7.38 30.06
CA VAL A 412 14.91 -7.06 29.05
C VAL A 412 15.56 -5.72 29.40
N ASP A 413 16.89 -5.62 29.21
CA ASP A 413 17.67 -4.40 29.38
C ASP A 413 17.81 -3.67 28.05
N TYR A 414 17.39 -2.42 28.01
CA TYR A 414 17.45 -1.58 26.82
C TYR A 414 18.50 -0.46 27.00
N PRO A 415 19.34 -0.22 26.01
CA PRO A 415 20.36 0.82 26.08
C PRO A 415 19.76 2.23 25.97
N SER A 416 20.55 3.24 26.40
CA SER A 416 20.26 4.64 26.07
C SER A 416 20.14 4.83 24.56
N GLY A 417 19.17 5.62 24.13
CA GLY A 417 18.93 5.85 22.70
C GLY A 417 17.85 4.98 22.07
N THR A 418 17.34 3.98 22.79
CA THR A 418 16.17 3.17 22.39
C THR A 418 14.95 4.07 22.23
N TYR A 419 14.14 3.82 21.17
CA TYR A 419 12.90 4.53 20.95
C TYR A 419 11.74 3.90 21.70
N ILE A 420 10.78 4.72 22.08
CA ILE A 420 9.59 4.32 22.83
C ILE A 420 8.37 4.97 22.16
N VAL A 421 7.34 4.19 21.90
CA VAL A 421 6.04 4.66 21.42
C VAL A 421 5.03 4.51 22.57
N PRO A 422 4.80 5.58 23.37
CA PRO A 422 3.83 5.52 24.46
C PRO A 422 2.42 5.42 23.87
N MET A 423 1.56 4.59 24.45
CA MET A 423 0.22 4.35 23.92
C MET A 423 -0.85 5.26 24.51
N ASP A 424 -0.52 6.05 25.50
CA ASP A 424 -1.35 7.15 26.03
C ASP A 424 -1.34 8.37 25.07
N GLN A 425 -1.79 8.18 23.84
CA GLN A 425 -1.78 9.17 22.78
C GLN A 425 -3.01 9.10 21.87
N ALA A 426 -3.35 10.21 21.20
CA ALA A 426 -4.52 10.31 20.33
C ALA A 426 -4.54 9.28 19.18
N LYS A 427 -3.36 8.85 18.72
CA LYS A 427 -3.17 7.90 17.63
C LYS A 427 -2.86 6.47 18.11
N ALA A 428 -3.32 6.10 19.31
CA ALA A 428 -3.08 4.77 19.87
C ALA A 428 -3.53 3.64 18.91
N GLY A 429 -4.73 3.74 18.33
CA GLY A 429 -5.23 2.74 17.39
C GLY A 429 -4.34 2.59 16.15
N LEU A 430 -3.88 3.70 15.55
CA LEU A 430 -2.97 3.65 14.40
C LEU A 430 -1.59 3.12 14.79
N ALA A 431 -1.07 3.54 15.95
CA ALA A 431 0.21 3.05 16.46
C ALA A 431 0.17 1.53 16.68
N ASN A 432 -0.90 1.03 17.32
CA ASN A 432 -1.09 -0.40 17.50
C ASN A 432 -1.23 -1.12 16.15
N THR A 433 -2.03 -0.60 15.23
CA THR A 433 -2.18 -1.17 13.89
C THR A 433 -0.82 -1.33 13.16
N MET A 434 0.07 -0.36 13.27
CA MET A 434 1.39 -0.40 12.63
C MET A 434 2.38 -1.33 13.32
N LEU A 435 2.29 -1.48 14.65
CA LEU A 435 3.27 -2.20 15.46
C LEU A 435 2.80 -3.58 15.93
N TRP A 436 1.52 -3.87 15.81
CA TRP A 436 0.91 -5.12 16.19
C TRP A 436 1.32 -6.28 15.27
N GLU A 437 1.47 -7.46 15.84
CA GLU A 437 1.84 -8.67 15.09
C GLU A 437 0.74 -9.19 14.16
N GLY A 438 -0.50 -8.79 14.41
CA GLY A 438 -1.66 -9.30 13.67
C GLY A 438 -2.28 -10.54 14.34
N GLU A 439 -3.20 -11.16 13.63
CA GLU A 439 -3.91 -12.37 14.10
C GLU A 439 -4.30 -13.27 12.93
N ASP A 440 -4.50 -14.55 13.21
CA ASP A 440 -5.12 -15.49 12.27
C ASP A 440 -6.63 -15.28 12.23
N ILE A 441 -7.13 -14.74 11.11
CA ILE A 441 -8.57 -14.51 10.90
C ILE A 441 -9.24 -15.56 10.02
N SER A 442 -8.56 -16.66 9.70
CA SER A 442 -9.06 -17.69 8.78
C SER A 442 -10.42 -18.26 9.19
N GLU A 443 -10.70 -18.36 10.49
CA GLU A 443 -11.98 -18.83 11.00
C GLU A 443 -13.02 -17.72 11.24
N LYS A 444 -12.58 -16.43 11.26
CA LYS A 444 -13.46 -15.28 11.48
C LYS A 444 -14.25 -14.90 10.22
N THR A 445 -13.67 -15.14 9.04
CA THR A 445 -14.32 -14.82 7.76
C THR A 445 -14.06 -15.93 6.73
N PRO A 446 -15.00 -16.20 5.81
CA PRO A 446 -14.82 -17.21 4.75
C PRO A 446 -13.78 -16.80 3.70
N ALA A 447 -13.55 -15.50 3.50
CA ALA A 447 -12.63 -14.95 2.52
C ALA A 447 -12.27 -13.51 2.87
N MET A 448 -11.11 -13.06 2.39
CA MET A 448 -10.68 -11.67 2.44
C MET A 448 -10.61 -11.09 1.03
N TYR A 449 -10.89 -9.80 0.91
CA TYR A 449 -10.80 -9.10 -0.37
C TYR A 449 -9.34 -8.87 -0.80
N ASP A 450 -8.48 -8.53 0.16
CA ASP A 450 -7.04 -8.28 -0.05
C ASP A 450 -6.23 -8.84 1.13
N ILE A 451 -5.03 -8.29 1.40
CA ILE A 451 -4.18 -8.74 2.51
C ILE A 451 -4.89 -8.58 3.86
N SER A 452 -4.54 -9.43 4.78
CA SER A 452 -5.04 -9.44 6.17
C SER A 452 -3.92 -9.54 7.20
N ALA A 453 -2.66 -9.38 6.76
CA ALA A 453 -1.49 -9.26 7.59
C ALA A 453 -0.58 -8.14 7.05
N TRP A 454 -0.12 -7.24 7.92
CA TRP A 454 0.66 -6.06 7.54
C TRP A 454 1.63 -5.58 8.62
N SER A 455 1.92 -6.36 9.64
CA SER A 455 2.81 -6.00 10.74
C SER A 455 4.11 -5.36 10.25
N LEU A 456 4.32 -4.07 10.51
CA LEU A 456 5.53 -3.40 10.05
C LEU A 456 6.80 -3.91 10.75
N PRO A 457 6.80 -4.24 12.08
CA PRO A 457 7.96 -4.87 12.69
C PRO A 457 8.44 -6.11 11.94
N GLN A 458 7.53 -7.04 11.69
CA GLN A 458 7.82 -8.30 11.02
C GLN A 458 8.20 -8.12 9.55
N LEU A 459 7.48 -7.28 8.81
CA LEU A 459 7.68 -7.11 7.37
C LEU A 459 8.77 -6.11 6.99
N TRP A 460 9.14 -5.19 7.89
CA TRP A 460 10.24 -4.24 7.67
C TRP A 460 11.53 -4.62 8.40
N GLY A 461 11.47 -5.61 9.32
CA GLY A 461 12.62 -6.15 10.02
C GLY A 461 13.15 -5.23 11.10
N PHE A 462 12.30 -4.78 12.01
CA PHE A 462 12.70 -4.09 13.23
C PHE A 462 11.95 -4.66 14.44
N GLN A 463 12.54 -4.55 15.61
CA GLN A 463 11.94 -5.02 16.84
C GLN A 463 10.98 -3.98 17.41
N ALA A 464 9.82 -4.43 17.89
CA ALA A 464 8.85 -3.62 18.62
C ALA A 464 8.26 -4.46 19.76
N ASP A 465 8.73 -4.24 20.98
CA ASP A 465 8.34 -5.02 22.16
C ASP A 465 7.14 -4.37 22.84
N PRO A 466 5.97 -5.03 22.90
CA PRO A 466 4.82 -4.54 23.65
C PRO A 466 5.05 -4.67 25.16
N ILE A 467 4.83 -3.60 25.90
CA ILE A 467 5.01 -3.55 27.36
C ILE A 467 3.71 -3.15 28.02
N ASN A 468 3.20 -4.00 28.93
CA ASN A 468 1.95 -3.79 29.66
C ASN A 468 2.16 -3.14 31.05
N ALA A 469 3.41 -2.82 31.41
CA ALA A 469 3.75 -2.16 32.65
C ALA A 469 4.11 -0.69 32.43
N GLU A 470 3.88 0.14 33.42
CA GLU A 470 4.34 1.53 33.42
C GLU A 470 5.88 1.59 33.33
N LEU A 471 6.41 2.46 32.47
CA LEU A 471 7.83 2.59 32.24
C LEU A 471 8.43 3.69 33.13
N ASP A 472 9.41 3.32 33.95
CA ASP A 472 10.23 4.29 34.71
C ASP A 472 11.50 4.64 33.90
N VAL A 473 11.36 5.52 32.92
CA VAL A 473 12.46 5.98 32.06
C VAL A 473 12.32 7.45 31.70
N THR A 474 13.45 8.16 31.78
CA THR A 474 13.49 9.56 31.32
C THR A 474 13.68 9.61 29.81
N THR A 475 12.76 10.27 29.14
CA THR A 475 12.72 10.35 27.67
C THR A 475 12.86 11.76 27.11
N THR A 476 13.00 11.89 25.81
CA THR A 476 12.87 13.12 25.04
C THR A 476 12.03 12.86 23.79
N PRO A 477 11.11 13.79 23.42
CA PRO A 477 10.36 13.68 22.18
C PRO A 477 11.27 13.63 20.95
N VAL A 478 10.95 12.78 19.99
CA VAL A 478 11.64 12.64 18.70
C VAL A 478 10.88 13.39 17.63
N LYS A 479 11.55 14.25 16.88
CA LYS A 479 10.96 14.92 15.71
C LYS A 479 11.30 14.19 14.41
N ARG A 480 12.47 13.58 14.37
CA ARG A 480 12.95 12.74 13.27
C ARG A 480 14.15 11.92 13.76
N ALA A 481 14.22 10.67 13.31
CA ALA A 481 15.39 9.83 13.51
C ALA A 481 16.40 10.09 12.40
N GLU A 482 17.67 10.32 12.78
CA GLU A 482 18.75 10.68 11.86
C GLU A 482 19.67 9.49 11.56
N ASN A 483 20.38 9.57 10.46
CA ASN A 483 21.46 8.64 10.13
C ASN A 483 22.70 8.93 10.97
N THR A 484 23.26 7.89 11.58
CA THR A 484 24.47 7.96 12.42
C THR A 484 25.61 7.08 11.93
N GLY A 485 25.61 6.71 10.63
CA GLY A 485 26.59 5.81 10.06
C GLY A 485 28.04 6.29 10.20
N SER A 486 28.93 5.39 10.58
CA SER A 486 30.33 5.68 10.85
C SER A 486 31.26 4.49 10.53
N LEU A 487 32.56 4.77 10.31
CA LEU A 487 33.60 3.76 10.26
C LEU A 487 34.35 3.73 11.59
N GLN A 488 34.58 2.53 12.11
CA GLN A 488 35.33 2.29 13.34
C GLN A 488 36.63 1.51 13.02
N GLY A 489 37.78 2.11 13.31
CA GLY A 489 39.09 1.51 13.04
C GLY A 489 39.56 1.74 11.61
N ASN A 490 40.53 0.91 11.16
CA ASN A 490 41.29 1.11 9.91
C ASN A 490 41.08 -0.06 8.95
N GLY A 491 39.88 -0.48 8.64
CA GLY A 491 39.61 -1.53 7.63
C GLY A 491 40.51 -2.75 7.57
N PRO A 492 40.17 -3.79 6.85
CA PRO A 492 38.92 -4.00 6.10
C PRO A 492 37.67 -3.89 6.98
N TYR A 493 36.55 -3.61 6.35
CA TYR A 493 35.28 -3.47 7.05
C TYR A 493 34.29 -4.52 6.60
N ARG A 494 33.55 -5.11 7.56
CA ARG A 494 32.40 -5.99 7.30
C ARG A 494 31.14 -5.14 7.11
N ILE A 495 30.36 -5.45 6.09
CA ILE A 495 29.00 -4.95 5.84
C ILE A 495 28.07 -6.16 6.05
N PRO A 496 27.33 -6.23 7.16
CA PRO A 496 26.45 -7.37 7.42
C PRO A 496 25.30 -7.43 6.42
N ASN A 497 25.00 -8.61 5.86
CA ASN A 497 23.90 -8.83 4.93
C ASN A 497 22.57 -8.97 5.68
N GLN A 498 22.20 -7.98 6.50
CA GLN A 498 21.00 -8.02 7.34
C GLN A 498 20.01 -6.89 7.04
N SER A 499 20.32 -6.00 6.10
CA SER A 499 19.46 -4.86 5.79
C SER A 499 19.42 -4.51 4.30
N VAL A 500 18.33 -3.87 3.88
CA VAL A 500 18.22 -3.28 2.54
C VAL A 500 19.28 -2.20 2.33
N GLU A 501 19.60 -1.45 3.37
CA GLU A 501 20.61 -0.40 3.37
C GLU A 501 22.02 -0.96 3.11
N ALA A 502 22.32 -2.17 3.60
CA ALA A 502 23.56 -2.86 3.31
C ALA A 502 23.68 -3.24 1.83
N VAL A 503 22.63 -3.84 1.26
CA VAL A 503 22.58 -4.18 -0.17
C VAL A 503 22.68 -2.93 -1.04
N THR A 504 21.95 -1.86 -0.70
CA THR A 504 21.99 -0.56 -1.39
C THR A 504 23.39 0.02 -1.36
N MET A 505 24.06 -0.05 -0.21
CA MET A 505 25.44 0.40 -0.03
C MET A 505 26.38 -0.38 -0.93
N VAL A 506 26.28 -1.71 -0.97
CA VAL A 506 27.09 -2.59 -1.80
C VAL A 506 26.93 -2.22 -3.28
N ASN A 507 25.71 -2.15 -3.79
CA ASN A 507 25.45 -1.80 -5.18
C ASN A 507 26.02 -0.43 -5.55
N ARG A 508 25.88 0.55 -4.67
CA ARG A 508 26.47 1.88 -4.87
C ARG A 508 28.00 1.84 -4.93
N LEU A 509 28.64 1.13 -4.02
CA LEU A 509 30.11 0.98 -4.01
C LEU A 509 30.60 0.32 -5.30
N LEU A 510 29.94 -0.73 -5.78
CA LEU A 510 30.23 -1.37 -7.05
C LEU A 510 30.09 -0.41 -8.23
N GLN A 511 29.01 0.37 -8.29
CA GLN A 511 28.79 1.37 -9.34
C GLN A 511 29.83 2.50 -9.32
N GLU A 512 30.37 2.82 -8.15
CA GLU A 512 31.46 3.79 -7.99
C GLU A 512 32.86 3.19 -8.21
N GLY A 513 32.95 1.89 -8.56
CA GLY A 513 34.18 1.18 -8.84
C GLY A 513 35.01 0.80 -7.61
N VAL A 514 34.36 0.68 -6.45
CA VAL A 514 34.97 0.14 -5.22
C VAL A 514 34.81 -1.37 -5.20
N ALA A 515 35.91 -2.10 -5.00
CA ALA A 515 35.88 -3.55 -4.91
C ALA A 515 35.20 -4.00 -3.61
N VAL A 516 34.19 -4.86 -3.75
CA VAL A 516 33.44 -5.49 -2.67
C VAL A 516 33.63 -7.02 -2.78
N TYR A 517 33.77 -7.68 -1.65
CA TYR A 517 33.94 -9.14 -1.57
C TYR A 517 32.78 -9.69 -0.74
N ARG A 518 32.36 -10.93 -1.00
CA ARG A 518 31.34 -11.65 -0.25
C ARG A 518 31.90 -12.94 0.32
N ASP A 519 31.59 -13.27 1.56
CA ASP A 519 31.91 -14.55 2.16
C ASP A 519 30.80 -15.61 1.95
N ARG A 520 31.00 -16.82 2.46
CA ARG A 520 30.00 -17.89 2.36
C ARG A 520 28.73 -17.66 3.19
N GLN A 521 28.83 -16.89 4.27
CA GLN A 521 27.70 -16.51 5.11
C GLN A 521 26.86 -15.40 4.48
N GLY A 522 27.37 -14.80 3.39
CA GLY A 522 26.70 -13.76 2.62
C GLY A 522 27.04 -12.34 3.04
N ASP A 523 27.92 -12.15 4.02
CA ASP A 523 28.39 -10.82 4.42
C ASP A 523 29.36 -10.24 3.41
N PHE A 524 29.35 -8.91 3.32
CA PHE A 524 30.20 -8.20 2.37
C PHE A 524 31.38 -7.54 3.06
N TYR A 525 32.47 -7.34 2.30
CA TYR A 525 33.69 -6.76 2.81
C TYR A 525 34.25 -5.72 1.85
N VAL A 526 34.73 -4.60 2.41
CA VAL A 526 35.46 -3.55 1.68
C VAL A 526 36.80 -3.30 2.35
N ARG A 527 37.88 -3.17 1.54
CA ARG A 527 39.22 -2.87 2.03
C ARG A 527 39.50 -1.39 2.15
N ASP A 528 38.80 -0.60 1.37
CA ASP A 528 38.97 0.86 1.24
C ASP A 528 38.24 1.61 2.35
N SER A 529 38.85 2.69 2.83
CA SER A 529 38.25 3.66 3.77
C SER A 529 38.11 5.07 3.15
N GLY A 530 38.24 5.14 1.82
CA GLY A 530 38.21 6.40 1.08
C GLY A 530 36.87 7.14 1.12
N PRO A 531 36.82 8.33 0.49
CA PRO A 531 35.65 9.21 0.54
C PRO A 531 34.35 8.56 0.01
N LYS A 532 34.42 7.61 -0.91
CA LYS A 532 33.28 6.88 -1.46
C LYS A 532 32.65 5.99 -0.37
N VAL A 533 33.46 5.22 0.34
CA VAL A 533 33.00 4.37 1.44
C VAL A 533 32.44 5.20 2.58
N LEU A 534 33.13 6.27 2.99
CA LEU A 534 32.64 7.19 4.03
C LEU A 534 31.27 7.80 3.69
N ARG A 535 31.05 8.17 2.42
CA ARG A 535 29.75 8.70 1.97
C ARG A 535 28.69 7.62 2.02
N ALA A 536 28.95 6.43 1.48
CA ALA A 536 28.02 5.31 1.47
C ALA A 536 27.62 4.89 2.90
N VAL A 537 28.54 4.85 3.82
CA VAL A 537 28.29 4.57 5.25
C VAL A 537 27.39 5.62 5.89
N ARG A 538 27.67 6.92 5.68
CA ARG A 538 26.83 7.99 6.22
C ARG A 538 25.39 7.92 5.69
N GLU A 539 25.22 7.58 4.42
CA GLU A 539 23.89 7.51 3.79
C GLU A 539 23.13 6.24 4.20
N SER A 540 23.82 5.10 4.37
CA SER A 540 23.20 3.87 4.84
C SER A 540 22.79 3.94 6.32
N GLY A 541 23.53 4.72 7.13
CA GLY A 541 23.36 4.75 8.59
C GLY A 541 24.04 3.59 9.32
N LEU A 542 24.74 2.70 8.60
CA LEU A 542 25.47 1.56 9.19
C LEU A 542 26.74 2.03 9.89
N THR A 543 27.05 1.42 11.02
CA THR A 543 28.36 1.54 11.65
C THR A 543 29.17 0.30 11.30
N LEU A 544 30.23 0.51 10.50
CA LEU A 544 31.08 -0.59 10.08
C LEU A 544 32.31 -0.69 10.97
N ASN A 545 32.57 -1.88 11.49
CA ASN A 545 33.72 -2.19 12.31
C ASN A 545 34.81 -2.83 11.46
N THR A 546 36.06 -2.63 11.85
CA THR A 546 37.20 -3.40 11.31
C THR A 546 36.97 -4.89 11.52
N ALA A 547 37.16 -5.67 10.47
CA ALA A 547 37.04 -7.11 10.48
C ALA A 547 38.18 -7.74 9.67
N GLU A 548 38.61 -8.95 10.04
CA GLU A 548 39.50 -9.71 9.18
C GLU A 548 38.78 -10.16 7.92
N LEU A 549 39.42 -10.00 6.77
CA LEU A 549 38.86 -10.52 5.52
C LEU A 549 38.96 -12.05 5.55
N PRO A 550 37.84 -12.79 5.45
CA PRO A 550 37.88 -14.24 5.39
C PRO A 550 38.72 -14.74 4.23
N LYS A 551 39.35 -15.90 4.41
CA LYS A 551 40.25 -16.50 3.38
C LYS A 551 39.45 -16.87 2.11
N GLU A 552 38.21 -17.27 2.27
CA GLU A 552 37.30 -17.69 1.21
C GLU A 552 36.25 -16.59 1.00
N THR A 553 36.61 -15.65 0.15
CA THR A 553 35.70 -14.58 -0.29
C THR A 553 35.72 -14.49 -1.82
N GLU A 554 34.59 -14.19 -2.41
CA GLU A 554 34.44 -13.98 -3.84
C GLU A 554 34.19 -12.49 -4.13
N PRO A 555 34.70 -11.95 -5.27
CA PRO A 555 34.39 -10.60 -5.68
C PRO A 555 32.88 -10.51 -6.02
N VAL A 556 32.24 -9.42 -5.59
CA VAL A 556 30.85 -9.11 -5.98
C VAL A 556 30.90 -8.24 -7.21
N GLU A 557 30.08 -8.58 -8.20
CA GLU A 557 29.99 -7.81 -9.45
C GLU A 557 28.69 -7.00 -9.51
N SER A 558 28.71 -5.92 -10.28
CA SER A 558 27.50 -5.12 -10.58
C SER A 558 26.66 -5.87 -11.60
N MET A 559 25.42 -6.20 -11.26
CA MET A 559 24.50 -6.97 -12.10
C MET A 559 23.56 -6.08 -12.90
N ASN A 560 23.34 -6.42 -14.18
CA ASN A 560 22.30 -5.87 -15.03
C ASN A 560 21.07 -6.78 -14.97
N VAL A 561 20.00 -6.30 -14.41
CA VAL A 561 18.78 -7.07 -14.18
C VAL A 561 17.71 -6.72 -15.20
N ALA A 562 17.22 -7.72 -15.93
CA ALA A 562 15.99 -7.60 -16.70
C ALA A 562 14.80 -8.12 -15.88
N ILE A 563 13.69 -7.40 -15.88
CA ILE A 563 12.44 -7.87 -15.28
C ILE A 563 11.34 -7.94 -16.34
N LEU A 564 10.57 -9.02 -16.33
CA LEU A 564 9.47 -9.20 -17.28
C LEU A 564 8.31 -8.28 -16.95
N LYS A 565 7.98 -7.36 -17.87
CA LYS A 565 6.90 -6.38 -17.69
C LYS A 565 5.55 -6.94 -18.13
N ASP A 566 4.54 -6.70 -17.33
CA ASP A 566 3.19 -7.25 -17.54
C ASP A 566 2.19 -6.28 -18.23
N GLY A 567 2.59 -5.07 -18.53
CA GLY A 567 1.70 -4.06 -19.10
C GLY A 567 0.65 -3.53 -18.13
N GLY A 568 0.81 -3.75 -16.81
CA GLY A 568 -0.09 -3.25 -15.77
C GLY A 568 -1.31 -4.15 -15.52
N THR A 569 -1.26 -5.43 -15.90
CA THR A 569 -2.35 -6.40 -15.68
C THR A 569 -2.19 -7.25 -14.42
N ASP A 570 -1.07 -7.15 -13.72
CA ASP A 570 -0.80 -7.89 -12.50
C ASP A 570 -1.58 -7.32 -11.31
N LYS A 571 -2.57 -8.08 -10.86
CA LYS A 571 -3.41 -7.68 -9.72
C LYS A 571 -2.74 -7.90 -8.37
N SER A 572 -1.78 -8.80 -8.28
CA SER A 572 -0.98 -9.02 -7.06
C SER A 572 0.03 -7.93 -6.85
N GLN A 573 0.39 -7.22 -7.91
CA GLN A 573 1.44 -6.21 -7.96
C GLN A 573 2.85 -6.76 -7.63
N SER A 574 3.06 -8.06 -7.83
CA SER A 574 4.37 -8.70 -7.64
C SER A 574 5.42 -8.08 -8.57
N HIS A 575 5.06 -7.80 -9.83
CA HIS A 575 5.96 -7.14 -10.79
C HIS A 575 6.39 -5.75 -10.26
N ALA A 576 5.44 -4.86 -10.00
CA ALA A 576 5.74 -3.50 -9.56
C ALA A 576 6.50 -3.49 -8.22
N GLY A 577 6.08 -4.33 -7.26
CA GLY A 577 6.76 -4.49 -5.98
C GLY A 577 8.19 -5.01 -6.13
N THR A 578 8.41 -6.01 -7.01
CA THR A 578 9.74 -6.57 -7.25
C THR A 578 10.67 -5.55 -7.92
N ARG A 579 10.20 -4.82 -8.94
CA ARG A 579 10.94 -3.73 -9.55
C ARG A 579 11.33 -2.67 -8.51
N HIS A 580 10.36 -2.19 -7.73
CA HIS A 580 10.59 -1.22 -6.65
C HIS A 580 11.64 -1.71 -5.64
N ALA A 581 11.57 -2.98 -5.22
CA ALA A 581 12.53 -3.56 -4.29
C ALA A 581 13.95 -3.60 -4.87
N LEU A 582 14.09 -4.02 -6.13
CA LEU A 582 15.38 -4.07 -6.83
C LEU A 582 15.99 -2.67 -7.01
N GLU A 583 15.20 -1.70 -7.46
CA GLU A 583 15.65 -0.31 -7.60
C GLU A 583 16.03 0.32 -6.26
N ARG A 584 15.25 0.05 -5.21
CA ARG A 584 15.55 0.49 -3.85
C ARG A 584 16.85 -0.12 -3.30
N MET A 585 17.15 -1.36 -3.64
CA MET A 585 18.42 -2.02 -3.33
C MET A 585 19.59 -1.52 -4.22
N GLY A 586 19.32 -0.64 -5.20
CA GLY A 586 20.33 -0.04 -6.06
C GLY A 586 20.73 -0.88 -7.27
N PHE A 587 19.99 -1.92 -7.63
CA PHE A 587 20.25 -2.67 -8.87
C PHE A 587 19.87 -1.84 -10.11
N ARG A 588 20.53 -2.10 -11.23
CA ARG A 588 20.18 -1.57 -12.53
C ARG A 588 19.11 -2.46 -13.15
N VAL A 589 17.88 -1.96 -13.18
CA VAL A 589 16.70 -2.72 -13.65
C VAL A 589 16.23 -2.22 -15.00
N THR A 590 15.95 -3.14 -15.91
CA THR A 590 15.34 -2.86 -17.21
C THR A 590 14.07 -3.69 -17.36
N GLU A 591 12.94 -3.04 -17.61
CA GLU A 591 11.68 -3.72 -17.89
C GLU A 591 11.63 -4.19 -19.35
N LEU A 592 11.36 -5.47 -19.58
CA LEU A 592 11.24 -6.07 -20.90
C LEU A 592 9.90 -6.75 -21.07
N HIS A 593 9.15 -6.41 -22.11
CA HIS A 593 7.94 -7.12 -22.48
C HIS A 593 8.24 -8.51 -23.05
N PRO A 594 7.36 -9.50 -22.89
CA PRO A 594 7.55 -10.85 -23.43
C PRO A 594 7.91 -10.88 -24.91
N ARG A 595 7.27 -10.02 -25.72
CA ARG A 595 7.58 -9.87 -27.14
C ARG A 595 9.01 -9.41 -27.38
N THR A 596 9.49 -8.44 -26.60
CA THR A 596 10.88 -7.95 -26.71
C THR A 596 11.88 -9.05 -26.42
N VAL A 597 11.64 -9.85 -25.38
CA VAL A 597 12.50 -11.01 -25.07
C VAL A 597 12.47 -12.03 -26.19
N ALA A 598 11.29 -12.36 -26.76
CA ALA A 598 11.14 -13.28 -27.88
C ALA A 598 11.91 -12.82 -29.13
N GLU A 599 11.92 -11.51 -29.43
CA GLU A 599 12.50 -10.94 -30.62
C GLU A 599 14.01 -10.63 -30.52
N LYS A 600 14.45 -10.14 -29.34
CA LYS A 600 15.81 -9.61 -29.13
C LYS A 600 16.68 -10.45 -28.20
N GLY A 601 16.09 -11.38 -27.45
CA GLY A 601 16.80 -12.14 -26.41
C GLY A 601 17.18 -11.31 -25.20
N LEU A 602 18.16 -11.83 -24.44
CA LEU A 602 18.64 -11.27 -23.16
C LEU A 602 20.15 -10.94 -23.17
N GLU A 603 20.73 -10.68 -24.33
CA GLU A 603 22.15 -10.31 -24.41
C GLU A 603 22.45 -9.02 -23.61
N GLY A 604 23.50 -9.05 -22.79
CA GLY A 604 23.90 -7.94 -21.93
C GLY A 604 23.21 -7.85 -20.58
N TYR A 605 22.34 -8.80 -20.26
CA TYR A 605 21.78 -8.98 -18.93
C TYR A 605 22.43 -10.17 -18.22
N ASP A 606 22.62 -10.04 -16.91
CA ASP A 606 23.18 -11.07 -16.06
C ASP A 606 22.06 -11.88 -15.36
N VAL A 607 20.94 -11.21 -15.08
CA VAL A 607 19.80 -11.78 -14.37
C VAL A 607 18.49 -11.44 -15.08
N PHE A 608 17.60 -12.43 -15.18
CA PHE A 608 16.22 -12.26 -15.64
C PHE A 608 15.25 -12.62 -14.52
N VAL A 609 14.40 -11.67 -14.14
CA VAL A 609 13.38 -11.83 -13.09
C VAL A 609 12.00 -11.93 -13.72
N TYR A 610 11.27 -12.99 -13.37
CA TYR A 610 9.86 -13.12 -13.68
C TYR A 610 9.05 -13.00 -12.38
N ALA A 611 8.29 -11.93 -12.25
CA ALA A 611 7.32 -11.72 -11.19
C ALA A 611 5.95 -11.40 -11.80
N GLY A 612 4.87 -11.72 -11.09
CA GLY A 612 3.52 -11.43 -11.56
C GLY A 612 2.77 -12.64 -12.13
N THR A 613 1.81 -12.37 -13.03
CA THR A 613 0.85 -13.38 -13.50
C THR A 613 1.43 -14.33 -14.54
N SER A 614 1.07 -15.62 -14.47
CA SER A 614 1.41 -16.63 -15.49
C SER A 614 0.83 -16.33 -16.89
N LYS A 615 -0.08 -15.36 -17.00
CA LYS A 615 -0.67 -14.94 -18.28
C LYS A 615 0.31 -14.21 -19.20
N LEU A 616 1.44 -13.72 -18.68
CA LEU A 616 2.43 -12.96 -19.48
C LEU A 616 3.02 -13.77 -20.64
N ILE A 617 3.17 -15.07 -20.46
CA ILE A 617 3.72 -15.97 -21.49
C ILE A 617 2.63 -16.63 -22.36
N ARG A 618 1.36 -16.26 -22.18
CA ARG A 618 0.27 -16.85 -22.94
C ARG A 618 -0.05 -16.02 -24.17
N TRP A 619 -0.09 -16.68 -25.33
CA TRP A 619 -0.41 -16.12 -26.64
C TRP A 619 -1.86 -16.33 -27.06
N ASP A 620 -2.57 -17.29 -26.42
CA ASP A 620 -3.96 -17.69 -26.70
C ASP A 620 -5.00 -16.84 -25.95
N LEU A 621 -4.58 -15.90 -25.14
CA LEU A 621 -5.48 -15.03 -24.38
C LEU A 621 -5.99 -13.86 -25.21
N SER A 622 -7.24 -13.48 -24.95
CA SER A 622 -7.94 -12.38 -25.59
C SER A 622 -7.16 -11.06 -25.54
N LYS A 623 -7.53 -10.14 -26.40
CA LYS A 623 -6.99 -8.82 -26.74
C LYS A 623 -6.24 -7.99 -25.65
N ALA A 624 -6.43 -8.27 -24.35
CA ALA A 624 -5.92 -7.47 -23.26
C ALA A 624 -4.38 -7.40 -23.17
N ASN A 625 -3.65 -8.39 -23.71
CA ASN A 625 -2.18 -8.42 -23.66
C ASN A 625 -1.51 -8.22 -25.04
N ARG A 626 -2.27 -7.94 -26.09
CA ARG A 626 -1.74 -7.92 -27.48
C ARG A 626 -0.76 -6.79 -27.77
N GLU A 627 -0.77 -5.73 -27.01
CA GLU A 627 0.13 -4.61 -27.26
C GLU A 627 1.59 -4.94 -26.90
N PHE A 628 1.79 -5.61 -25.76
CA PHE A 628 3.11 -5.94 -25.20
C PHE A 628 3.35 -7.43 -25.07
N GLY A 629 2.28 -8.22 -25.01
CA GLY A 629 2.31 -9.67 -24.88
C GLY A 629 2.60 -10.37 -26.19
N LEU A 630 2.67 -11.69 -26.12
CA LEU A 630 2.86 -12.56 -27.27
C LEU A 630 1.59 -12.57 -28.14
N GLU A 631 1.78 -12.54 -29.47
CA GLU A 631 0.68 -12.52 -30.43
C GLU A 631 0.32 -13.90 -30.95
N ASN A 632 1.28 -14.83 -30.94
CA ASN A 632 1.14 -16.14 -31.56
C ASN A 632 2.10 -17.16 -30.93
N GLU A 633 1.89 -18.43 -31.29
CA GLU A 633 2.68 -19.56 -30.82
C GLU A 633 4.16 -19.49 -31.22
N GLU A 634 4.47 -18.93 -32.36
CA GLU A 634 5.86 -18.75 -32.82
C GLU A 634 6.64 -17.81 -31.90
N GLN A 635 6.04 -16.71 -31.47
CA GLN A 635 6.67 -15.80 -30.50
C GLN A 635 6.84 -16.48 -29.13
N TYR A 636 5.86 -17.31 -28.70
CA TYR A 636 5.99 -18.10 -27.49
C TYR A 636 7.18 -19.08 -27.59
N ARG A 637 7.29 -19.83 -28.70
CA ARG A 637 8.41 -20.74 -28.94
C ARG A 637 9.75 -20.01 -28.88
N ARG A 638 9.86 -18.83 -29.53
CA ARG A 638 11.07 -17.99 -29.47
C ARG A 638 11.36 -17.50 -28.07
N LEU A 639 10.37 -17.03 -27.33
CA LEU A 639 10.55 -16.64 -25.92
C LEU A 639 11.18 -17.77 -25.12
N LYS A 640 10.63 -18.97 -25.24
CA LYS A 640 11.13 -20.17 -24.56
C LYS A 640 12.60 -20.45 -24.97
N GLU A 641 12.90 -20.43 -26.26
CA GLU A 641 14.26 -20.66 -26.79
C GLU A 641 15.25 -19.61 -26.24
N GLN A 642 14.88 -18.32 -26.21
CA GLN A 642 15.74 -17.25 -25.68
C GLN A 642 16.01 -17.43 -24.18
N LEU A 643 15.01 -17.81 -23.39
CA LEU A 643 15.19 -18.05 -21.95
C LEU A 643 16.07 -19.29 -21.69
N HIS A 644 15.89 -20.38 -22.45
CA HIS A 644 16.77 -21.52 -22.36
C HIS A 644 18.21 -21.20 -22.76
N ALA A 645 18.42 -20.47 -23.85
CA ALA A 645 19.76 -20.03 -24.27
C ALA A 645 20.42 -19.14 -23.20
N PHE A 646 19.68 -18.24 -22.60
CA PHE A 646 20.15 -17.36 -21.53
C PHE A 646 20.64 -18.16 -20.33
N VAL A 647 19.83 -19.10 -19.82
CA VAL A 647 20.18 -19.95 -18.69
C VAL A 647 21.36 -20.89 -19.02
N GLN A 648 21.42 -21.44 -20.23
CA GLN A 648 22.54 -22.27 -20.68
C GLN A 648 23.86 -21.48 -20.80
N ALA A 649 23.78 -20.20 -21.11
CA ALA A 649 24.94 -19.29 -21.13
C ALA A 649 25.39 -18.85 -19.72
N GLY A 650 24.73 -19.29 -18.65
CA GLY A 650 25.04 -18.96 -17.26
C GLY A 650 24.26 -17.78 -16.68
N GLY A 651 23.31 -17.22 -17.43
CA GLY A 651 22.43 -16.16 -16.92
C GLY A 651 21.46 -16.68 -15.87
N THR A 652 21.29 -15.93 -14.77
CA THR A 652 20.43 -16.32 -13.65
C THR A 652 18.96 -15.99 -13.91
N TYR A 653 18.09 -16.98 -13.80
CA TYR A 653 16.63 -16.84 -13.90
C TYR A 653 15.99 -16.93 -12.52
N VAL A 654 15.17 -15.94 -12.14
CA VAL A 654 14.49 -15.87 -10.85
C VAL A 654 12.99 -15.75 -11.06
N ALA A 655 12.21 -16.73 -10.60
CA ALA A 655 10.75 -16.67 -10.55
C ALA A 655 10.29 -16.25 -9.16
N VAL A 656 9.37 -15.27 -9.08
CA VAL A 656 8.82 -14.74 -7.83
C VAL A 656 7.32 -14.96 -7.76
N GLY A 657 6.87 -15.63 -6.72
CA GLY A 657 5.49 -15.99 -6.49
C GLY A 657 5.04 -17.28 -7.22
N SER A 658 3.87 -17.78 -6.82
CA SER A 658 3.34 -19.05 -7.34
C SER A 658 3.07 -19.02 -8.85
N ALA A 659 2.52 -17.92 -9.35
CA ALA A 659 2.16 -17.79 -10.77
C ALA A 659 3.38 -17.75 -11.71
N ALA A 660 4.45 -17.07 -11.31
CA ALA A 660 5.71 -17.07 -12.03
C ALA A 660 6.40 -18.45 -11.98
N SER A 661 6.29 -19.15 -10.84
CA SER A 661 6.77 -20.53 -10.71
C SER A 661 6.03 -21.50 -11.64
N GLU A 662 4.70 -21.40 -11.74
CA GLU A 662 3.90 -22.17 -12.72
C GLU A 662 4.32 -21.89 -14.17
N ALA A 663 4.56 -20.62 -14.48
CA ALA A 663 5.07 -20.21 -15.79
C ALA A 663 6.44 -20.81 -16.08
N THR A 664 7.34 -20.87 -15.11
CA THR A 664 8.70 -21.43 -15.21
C THR A 664 8.64 -22.93 -15.55
N VAL A 665 7.73 -23.67 -14.91
CA VAL A 665 7.50 -25.09 -15.23
C VAL A 665 6.91 -25.24 -16.65
N THR A 666 5.98 -24.37 -17.03
CA THR A 666 5.40 -24.37 -18.39
C THR A 666 6.44 -24.07 -19.46
N LEU A 667 7.43 -23.23 -19.15
CA LEU A 667 8.60 -22.93 -19.99
C LEU A 667 9.65 -24.07 -19.99
N GLU A 668 9.44 -25.13 -19.21
CA GLU A 668 10.36 -26.26 -19.06
C GLU A 668 11.76 -25.86 -18.51
N LEU A 669 11.81 -24.76 -17.73
CA LEU A 669 13.04 -24.35 -17.04
C LEU A 669 13.21 -25.00 -15.68
N SER A 670 12.17 -25.64 -15.15
CA SER A 670 12.17 -26.43 -13.93
C SER A 670 11.24 -27.65 -14.07
N GLN A 671 11.53 -28.72 -13.32
CA GLN A 671 10.73 -29.94 -13.30
C GLN A 671 9.92 -30.12 -12.00
N VAL A 672 10.01 -29.19 -11.07
CA VAL A 672 9.22 -29.24 -9.85
C VAL A 672 7.73 -29.17 -10.15
N LYS A 673 6.91 -29.69 -9.26
CA LYS A 673 5.48 -29.48 -9.31
C LYS A 673 5.09 -28.36 -8.38
N VAL A 674 4.47 -27.31 -8.92
CA VAL A 674 3.97 -26.18 -8.14
C VAL A 674 2.60 -26.51 -7.55
N GLN A 675 2.45 -26.34 -6.26
CA GLN A 675 1.19 -26.37 -5.55
C GLN A 675 0.83 -24.97 -5.11
N THR A 676 -0.46 -24.64 -5.05
CA THR A 676 -0.90 -23.29 -4.69
C THR A 676 -2.01 -23.32 -3.67
N GLY A 677 -2.01 -22.38 -2.74
CA GLY A 677 -3.13 -22.09 -1.87
C GLY A 677 -4.29 -21.38 -2.59
N GLY A 678 -5.38 -21.19 -1.88
CA GLY A 678 -6.55 -20.47 -2.40
C GLY A 678 -6.21 -19.03 -2.81
N SER A 679 -6.97 -18.51 -3.78
CA SER A 679 -6.77 -17.14 -4.33
C SER A 679 -6.90 -16.01 -3.29
N ASN A 680 -7.55 -16.28 -2.15
CA ASN A 680 -7.76 -15.34 -1.05
C ASN A 680 -6.78 -15.58 0.11
N SER A 681 -5.83 -16.52 -0.04
CA SER A 681 -4.85 -16.84 0.99
C SER A 681 -3.72 -15.82 0.98
N ASN A 682 -3.46 -15.24 2.14
CA ASN A 682 -2.37 -14.29 2.37
C ASN A 682 -2.00 -14.27 3.85
N GLY A 683 -0.78 -13.88 4.17
CA GLY A 683 -0.36 -13.77 5.57
C GLY A 683 1.13 -13.83 5.80
N ILE A 684 1.49 -13.74 7.06
CA ILE A 684 2.84 -13.90 7.57
C ILE A 684 3.00 -15.34 8.05
N VAL A 685 4.11 -15.96 7.66
CA VAL A 685 4.42 -17.37 7.90
C VAL A 685 5.80 -17.51 8.49
N GLN A 686 6.02 -18.56 9.26
CA GLN A 686 7.37 -19.03 9.60
C GLN A 686 7.97 -19.76 8.40
N VAL A 687 9.27 -19.54 8.19
CA VAL A 687 10.08 -20.15 7.14
C VAL A 687 11.33 -20.76 7.79
N ASP A 688 11.57 -22.03 7.53
CA ASP A 688 12.76 -22.76 7.94
C ASP A 688 13.81 -22.64 6.84
N ASN A 689 14.89 -21.91 7.09
CA ASN A 689 15.98 -21.63 6.16
C ASN A 689 17.11 -22.67 6.32
N ALA A 690 17.52 -23.29 5.24
CA ALA A 690 18.72 -24.11 5.21
C ALA A 690 19.99 -23.22 5.13
N ASP A 691 21.15 -23.77 5.48
CA ASP A 691 22.44 -23.12 5.19
C ASP A 691 22.69 -23.13 3.68
N HIS A 692 22.25 -22.07 3.01
CA HIS A 692 22.27 -21.95 1.56
C HIS A 692 22.52 -20.49 1.14
N PRO A 693 23.22 -20.21 0.02
CA PRO A 693 23.47 -18.83 -0.44
C PRO A 693 22.20 -17.98 -0.64
N LEU A 694 21.06 -18.59 -0.97
CA LEU A 694 19.77 -17.89 -1.15
C LEU A 694 19.18 -17.36 0.16
N THR A 695 19.54 -17.96 1.30
CA THR A 695 19.02 -17.63 2.63
C THR A 695 20.06 -16.90 3.50
N ALA A 696 21.18 -16.52 2.90
CA ALA A 696 22.24 -15.80 3.61
C ALA A 696 21.74 -14.53 4.28
N GLY A 697 22.10 -14.33 5.53
CA GLY A 697 21.68 -13.19 6.36
C GLY A 697 20.30 -13.33 7.00
N TYR A 698 19.61 -14.46 6.82
CA TYR A 698 18.38 -14.82 7.53
C TYR A 698 18.69 -15.83 8.64
N GLU A 699 17.86 -15.85 9.67
CA GLU A 699 17.94 -16.86 10.74
C GLU A 699 17.46 -18.23 10.22
N GLU A 700 17.81 -19.31 10.94
CA GLU A 700 17.35 -20.67 10.62
C GLU A 700 15.82 -20.77 10.63
N GLU A 701 15.19 -20.21 11.64
CA GLU A 701 13.73 -19.98 11.70
C GLU A 701 13.47 -18.50 11.56
N ASP A 702 12.79 -18.09 10.50
CA ASP A 702 12.56 -16.70 10.17
C ASP A 702 11.13 -16.50 9.63
N LEU A 703 10.79 -15.30 9.21
CA LEU A 703 9.48 -14.94 8.70
C LEU A 703 9.46 -14.85 7.17
N GLY A 704 8.32 -15.14 6.61
CA GLY A 704 7.98 -14.95 5.21
C GLY A 704 6.63 -14.30 5.03
N PHE A 705 6.36 -13.79 3.84
CA PHE A 705 5.06 -13.27 3.46
C PHE A 705 4.51 -14.01 2.25
N VAL A 706 3.23 -14.32 2.27
CA VAL A 706 2.54 -15.00 1.19
C VAL A 706 1.31 -14.21 0.73
N TYR A 707 1.12 -14.21 -0.58
CA TYR A 707 -0.10 -13.77 -1.25
C TYR A 707 -0.38 -14.75 -2.39
N ARG A 708 -1.46 -15.54 -2.28
CA ARG A 708 -1.67 -16.73 -3.12
C ARG A 708 -0.47 -17.70 -3.01
N PRO A 709 -0.26 -18.27 -1.82
CA PRO A 709 0.95 -19.02 -1.48
C PRO A 709 1.25 -20.14 -2.47
N GLY A 710 2.53 -20.36 -2.75
CA GLY A 710 3.05 -21.46 -3.55
C GLY A 710 4.01 -22.34 -2.77
N TRP A 711 4.06 -23.63 -3.08
CA TRP A 711 5.09 -24.57 -2.57
C TRP A 711 5.41 -25.63 -3.62
N TYR A 712 6.49 -26.37 -3.40
CA TYR A 712 7.02 -27.28 -4.40
C TYR A 712 6.99 -28.74 -3.93
N THR A 713 6.67 -29.62 -4.88
CA THR A 713 6.79 -31.07 -4.76
C THR A 713 7.59 -31.58 -5.96
N ASP A 714 7.95 -32.89 -5.97
CA ASP A 714 8.81 -33.47 -6.99
C ASP A 714 10.17 -32.74 -7.10
N THR A 715 10.86 -32.63 -5.96
CA THR A 715 12.04 -31.77 -5.76
C THR A 715 13.38 -32.46 -6.05
N ASP A 716 13.42 -33.57 -6.77
CA ASP A 716 14.65 -34.32 -7.05
C ASP A 716 15.67 -33.52 -7.88
N SER A 717 15.20 -32.61 -8.75
CA SER A 717 16.06 -31.78 -9.61
C SER A 717 16.63 -30.55 -8.93
N VAL A 718 16.13 -30.19 -7.74
CA VAL A 718 16.45 -28.93 -7.06
C VAL A 718 17.18 -29.14 -5.72
N THR A 719 17.87 -28.10 -5.27
CA THR A 719 18.25 -27.91 -3.85
C THR A 719 17.17 -27.07 -3.18
N VAL A 720 16.79 -27.46 -1.96
CA VAL A 720 15.82 -26.71 -1.14
C VAL A 720 16.61 -25.74 -0.28
N ALA A 721 16.35 -24.44 -0.48
CA ALA A 721 16.95 -23.38 0.32
C ALA A 721 16.06 -23.01 1.52
N ALA A 722 14.74 -23.03 1.35
CA ALA A 722 13.82 -22.77 2.45
C ALA A 722 12.53 -23.58 2.31
N SER A 723 11.90 -23.86 3.44
CA SER A 723 10.60 -24.53 3.54
C SER A 723 9.66 -23.72 4.44
N TYR A 724 8.35 -23.89 4.31
CA TYR A 724 7.44 -23.42 5.35
C TYR A 724 7.74 -24.13 6.66
N GLY A 725 7.54 -23.42 7.77
CA GLY A 725 7.74 -23.99 9.10
C GLY A 725 6.96 -25.28 9.30
N ASN A 726 7.53 -26.20 10.07
CA ASN A 726 6.98 -27.53 10.29
C ASN A 726 6.07 -27.61 11.54
N GLY A 727 5.97 -26.52 12.33
CA GLY A 727 5.07 -26.40 13.47
C GLY A 727 3.60 -26.13 13.04
N ASN A 728 2.64 -26.48 13.91
CA ASN A 728 1.23 -26.16 13.68
C ASN A 728 0.96 -24.66 13.71
N ASP A 729 1.87 -23.88 14.23
CA ASP A 729 1.88 -22.43 14.43
C ASP A 729 2.72 -21.70 13.35
N PHE A 730 3.12 -22.39 12.27
CA PHE A 730 3.89 -21.76 11.21
C PHE A 730 3.16 -20.57 10.54
N PHE A 731 1.84 -20.54 10.62
CA PHE A 731 1.02 -19.42 10.14
C PHE A 731 0.77 -18.44 11.30
N GLN A 732 1.37 -17.26 11.21
CA GLN A 732 1.40 -16.28 12.28
C GLN A 732 0.16 -15.37 12.28
N SER A 733 -0.15 -14.79 11.11
CA SER A 733 -1.28 -13.86 10.96
C SER A 733 -1.76 -13.80 9.52
N GLY A 734 -3.03 -13.40 9.34
CA GLY A 734 -3.64 -13.27 8.04
C GLY A 734 -4.83 -14.21 7.81
N HIS A 735 -5.08 -14.57 6.55
CA HIS A 735 -6.17 -15.45 6.16
C HIS A 735 -5.66 -16.55 5.22
N TRP A 736 -5.61 -17.80 5.69
CA TRP A 736 -5.24 -18.94 4.84
C TRP A 736 -5.93 -20.22 5.31
N ARG A 737 -7.04 -20.57 4.68
CA ARG A 737 -7.72 -21.85 4.89
C ARG A 737 -7.03 -22.96 4.10
N GLY A 738 -6.85 -24.12 4.72
CA GLY A 738 -6.18 -25.28 4.10
C GLY A 738 -4.64 -25.20 4.13
N ARG A 739 -4.05 -24.32 4.91
CA ARG A 739 -2.60 -24.12 5.04
C ARG A 739 -1.79 -25.34 5.44
N ASN A 740 -2.42 -26.32 6.07
CA ASN A 740 -1.76 -27.56 6.50
C ASN A 740 -1.13 -28.35 5.35
N GLU A 741 -1.60 -28.17 4.11
CA GLU A 741 -1.02 -28.80 2.93
C GLU A 741 0.38 -28.27 2.61
N ALA A 742 0.67 -27.03 3.00
CA ALA A 742 1.95 -26.36 2.78
C ALA A 742 2.96 -26.57 3.92
N GLN A 743 2.50 -27.01 5.09
CA GLN A 743 3.33 -27.19 6.28
C GLN A 743 4.57 -28.04 5.97
N GLY A 744 5.77 -27.54 6.30
CA GLY A 744 7.06 -28.19 6.06
C GLY A 744 7.43 -28.40 4.57
N LYS A 745 6.68 -27.80 3.63
CA LYS A 745 6.95 -27.96 2.20
C LYS A 745 7.96 -26.93 1.69
N PRO A 746 8.82 -27.31 0.72
CA PRO A 746 9.76 -26.42 0.06
C PRO A 746 9.09 -25.19 -0.53
N VAL A 747 9.65 -24.00 -0.26
CA VAL A 747 9.12 -22.71 -0.72
C VAL A 747 10.15 -21.88 -1.48
N ILE A 748 11.46 -22.08 -1.24
CA ILE A 748 12.54 -21.51 -2.06
C ILE A 748 13.43 -22.65 -2.52
N VAL A 749 13.60 -22.77 -3.84
CA VAL A 749 14.39 -23.85 -4.45
C VAL A 749 15.27 -23.32 -5.58
N ARG A 750 16.39 -24.02 -5.83
CA ARG A 750 17.29 -23.78 -6.97
C ARG A 750 17.53 -25.07 -7.75
N GLU A 751 17.45 -25.00 -9.07
CA GLU A 751 17.83 -26.13 -9.95
C GLU A 751 19.31 -26.50 -9.77
N LYS A 752 19.60 -27.80 -9.72
CA LYS A 752 20.98 -28.32 -9.49
C LYS A 752 21.91 -28.08 -10.70
N ASN A 753 21.34 -28.10 -11.90
CA ASN A 753 22.09 -28.10 -13.14
C ASN A 753 22.10 -26.74 -13.85
N HIS A 754 21.27 -25.81 -13.43
CA HIS A 754 21.06 -24.52 -14.09
C HIS A 754 20.83 -23.41 -13.05
N PRO A 755 21.21 -22.15 -13.34
CA PRO A 755 20.98 -21.02 -12.43
C PRO A 755 19.51 -20.54 -12.48
N VAL A 756 18.58 -21.42 -12.13
CA VAL A 756 17.13 -21.15 -12.05
C VAL A 756 16.70 -21.24 -10.59
N VAL A 757 16.11 -20.16 -10.09
CA VAL A 757 15.60 -20.00 -8.71
C VAL A 757 14.10 -19.78 -8.74
N LEU A 758 13.37 -20.51 -7.90
CA LEU A 758 11.94 -20.33 -7.70
C LEU A 758 11.67 -19.95 -6.24
N ILE A 759 10.96 -18.87 -6.05
CA ILE A 759 10.58 -18.31 -4.75
C ILE A 759 9.05 -18.35 -4.66
N GLY A 760 8.48 -19.23 -3.85
CA GLY A 760 7.03 -19.37 -3.63
C GLY A 760 6.44 -18.33 -2.68
N LEU A 761 7.31 -17.56 -2.01
CA LEU A 761 6.95 -16.38 -1.21
C LEU A 761 6.73 -15.16 -2.11
N GLU A 762 6.21 -14.09 -1.50
CA GLU A 762 6.15 -12.75 -2.09
C GLU A 762 7.14 -11.81 -1.36
N PRO A 763 8.45 -11.92 -1.66
CA PRO A 763 9.47 -11.18 -0.92
C PRO A 763 9.46 -9.67 -1.18
N ALA A 764 8.75 -9.21 -2.20
CA ALA A 764 8.71 -7.80 -2.61
C ALA A 764 7.28 -7.33 -2.89
N PHE A 765 6.33 -7.70 -2.04
CA PHE A 765 4.93 -7.39 -2.23
C PHE A 765 4.63 -5.91 -1.92
N ARG A 766 4.29 -5.10 -2.92
CA ARG A 766 3.77 -3.72 -2.80
C ARG A 766 4.58 -2.79 -1.86
N GLY A 767 5.88 -2.99 -1.67
CA GLY A 767 6.65 -2.24 -0.68
C GLY A 767 6.41 -2.64 0.78
N HIS A 768 5.53 -3.61 1.08
CA HIS A 768 5.22 -4.08 2.43
C HIS A 768 6.39 -4.85 3.07
N THR A 769 7.14 -5.63 2.30
CA THR A 769 7.98 -6.73 2.75
C THR A 769 9.48 -6.42 2.67
N ALA A 770 9.89 -5.22 3.08
CA ALA A 770 11.28 -4.77 2.92
C ALA A 770 12.30 -5.70 3.60
N TYR A 771 11.95 -6.37 4.69
CA TYR A 771 12.79 -7.37 5.34
C TYR A 771 13.17 -8.52 4.40
N LEU A 772 12.24 -8.92 3.53
CA LEU A 772 12.38 -10.08 2.64
C LEU A 772 13.10 -9.78 1.33
N TYR A 773 13.42 -8.51 1.03
CA TYR A 773 14.09 -8.11 -0.22
C TYR A 773 15.42 -8.83 -0.43
N ARG A 774 16.11 -9.22 0.64
CA ARG A 774 17.38 -9.91 0.57
C ARG A 774 17.31 -11.29 -0.09
N TYR A 775 16.15 -11.97 -0.09
CA TYR A 775 15.99 -13.19 -0.90
C TYR A 775 16.21 -12.91 -2.39
N LEU A 776 15.78 -11.72 -2.88
CA LEU A 776 16.03 -11.32 -4.27
C LEU A 776 17.51 -11.01 -4.53
N SER A 777 18.15 -10.20 -3.66
CA SER A 777 19.59 -9.89 -3.84
C SER A 777 20.47 -11.14 -3.70
N ASN A 778 20.12 -12.04 -2.80
CA ASN A 778 20.81 -13.33 -2.67
C ASN A 778 20.65 -14.17 -3.95
N ALA A 779 19.45 -14.24 -4.53
CA ALA A 779 19.22 -14.95 -5.79
C ALA A 779 20.03 -14.33 -6.94
N ILE A 780 20.11 -13.01 -7.02
CA ILE A 780 20.86 -12.28 -8.05
C ILE A 780 22.36 -12.56 -7.95
N TRP A 781 22.94 -12.58 -6.76
CA TRP A 781 24.38 -12.78 -6.56
C TRP A 781 24.77 -14.25 -6.31
N SER A 782 23.84 -15.20 -6.41
CA SER A 782 24.11 -16.65 -6.26
C SER A 782 24.30 -17.36 -7.60
N GLY A 783 24.38 -16.63 -8.71
CA GLY A 783 24.50 -17.15 -10.07
C GLY A 783 25.73 -18.01 -10.34
#